data_b1b69bf013dfd7951d85fbf9ec1d36f4
#
_entry.id   b1b69bf013dfd7951d85fbf9ec1d36f4
#
_cell.length_a   1.000
_cell.length_b   1.000
_cell.length_c   1.000
_cell.angle_alpha   90.00
_cell.angle_beta   90.00
_cell.angle_gamma   90.00
#
_symmetry.space_group_name_H-M   'P 1'
#
loop_
_entity.id
_entity.type
_entity.pdbx_description
1 polymer ?
#
loop_
_entity_poly.entity_id
_entity_poly.type
_entity_poly.pdbx_seq_one_letter_code
_entity_poly.pdbx_strand_id
1 'polypeptide(L)'
;MRIIFEEHQYQAADVREVLADICALQDVEKMVSVNYVGYFYNSRLNDCVFILPKVLLTDRKAEEDSNLPEEYLQDDEQKIDPSAIIHPEGQNNLLSKEYRKFIYEFAIWIYRALCVYRKSNIGSKAIYYKQLPQEGRGKKHQANTLLDIILSMVRFNRENQSFFLFTIKNLHSGVNKINWTRTIGSSQAFMQNDSPIYLEPTNKNRKINFDEELFIIFFSIIRHLNETYGFRIPINCNYELLSKNIFDHYLKQGLGKKRLRTIRYKYFSDKAIQLWDLCYAFFDLSHQLSINTDQKEYLLAKNFNIIFEAIIDELIGDSRENIPAGLKDQYDGKRVDHMYRDVALTTEGTNKNQIYYIGDSKYYKLGHELGKESVFKQYTYARNVIQWNINLFLDDDNSVDAKEKKERAEDRQKYKDIRLRGDGKTDITEGYDVLPNFFISAFVDKDRKYDAGDNNLKNHIVVRNGKKVHNTYISYQFTNRLFDRDTLVLSHYDVNFLYVIYLYARGRNGEKLWWKNKVRETFRKEIRQVIESKFEFRAMTPLRVGVDKEYIKTHFQNVLGKIYTPYKNKEYYSLALDRTDPEGNNDKLLEELRRYFYVTDEIKLGEDPSVKLDTIIQNEDVEIRFVSNVGLSDDMDSRCVLTGYIGKNEVNYCDFEIHKAKSYDMRYLPSSNLLSVKYFLPMVGGFIDGMYKVSKISLRTKTVQAEDDSSQTIEKVFIHFDFDKDYIKFGDNKILVFKEYLGSGQLHTLKKIMDLYFN
;
A
#
# COMPACT_ATOMS: atom_id res chain seq x y z
N MET A 1 1.54 32.48 -19.42
CA MET A 1 0.86 31.61 -18.49
C MET A 1 0.80 32.27 -17.12
N ARG A 2 -0.37 32.33 -16.50
CA ARG A 2 -0.60 32.95 -15.19
C ARG A 2 -0.77 31.89 -14.12
N ILE A 3 -0.35 32.20 -12.88
CA ILE A 3 -0.32 31.25 -11.78
C ILE A 3 -1.03 31.85 -10.58
N ILE A 4 -1.95 31.08 -9.99
CA ILE A 4 -2.66 31.39 -8.76
C ILE A 4 -2.55 30.17 -7.85
N PHE A 5 -2.63 30.38 -6.53
CA PHE A 5 -2.58 29.31 -5.55
C PHE A 5 -3.91 29.17 -4.81
N GLU A 6 -4.30 27.94 -4.57
CA GLU A 6 -5.48 27.58 -3.79
C GLU A 6 -5.37 28.14 -2.36
N GLU A 7 -6.48 28.69 -1.87
CA GLU A 7 -6.64 29.24 -0.51
C GLU A 7 -5.65 30.37 -0.13
N HIS A 8 -4.94 30.94 -1.09
CA HIS A 8 -4.18 32.17 -0.83
C HIS A 8 -5.09 33.39 -0.92
N GLN A 9 -4.86 34.41 -0.06
CA GLN A 9 -5.62 35.64 -0.02
C GLN A 9 -5.02 36.68 -0.98
N TYR A 10 -5.69 36.95 -2.09
CA TYR A 10 -5.29 37.93 -3.08
C TYR A 10 -6.07 39.23 -2.92
N GLN A 11 -5.46 40.36 -3.26
CA GLN A 11 -6.23 41.57 -3.46
C GLN A 11 -7.13 41.41 -4.69
N ALA A 12 -8.41 41.78 -4.56
CA ALA A 12 -9.39 41.62 -5.64
C ALA A 12 -8.99 42.34 -6.93
N ALA A 13 -8.30 43.48 -6.80
CA ALA A 13 -7.80 44.25 -7.95
C ALA A 13 -6.81 43.45 -8.80
N ASP A 14 -5.93 42.66 -8.17
CA ASP A 14 -4.85 41.96 -8.85
C ASP A 14 -5.34 40.71 -9.60
N VAL A 15 -6.43 40.09 -9.13
CA VAL A 15 -6.94 38.84 -9.69
C VAL A 15 -8.25 38.99 -10.48
N ARG A 16 -8.86 40.18 -10.49
CA ARG A 16 -10.17 40.44 -11.15
C ARG A 16 -10.19 40.05 -12.62
N GLU A 17 -9.21 40.48 -13.37
CA GLU A 17 -9.10 40.15 -14.81
C GLU A 17 -8.73 38.65 -15.02
N VAL A 18 -7.87 38.14 -14.15
CA VAL A 18 -7.37 36.76 -14.24
C VAL A 18 -8.50 35.78 -13.97
N LEU A 19 -9.36 36.02 -12.99
CA LEU A 19 -10.46 35.15 -12.58
C LEU A 19 -11.79 35.43 -13.31
N ALA A 20 -11.86 36.42 -14.17
CA ALA A 20 -13.12 36.89 -14.79
C ALA A 20 -13.94 35.79 -15.48
N ASP A 21 -13.30 34.77 -16.02
CA ASP A 21 -13.99 33.64 -16.71
C ASP A 21 -14.58 32.60 -15.78
N ILE A 22 -14.14 32.53 -14.53
CA ILE A 22 -14.60 31.50 -13.57
C ILE A 22 -15.34 32.10 -12.37
N CYS A 23 -15.05 33.36 -12.00
CA CYS A 23 -15.64 34.00 -10.84
C CYS A 23 -15.91 35.48 -11.17
N ALA A 24 -17.17 35.93 -11.05
CA ALA A 24 -17.53 37.34 -11.12
C ALA A 24 -17.30 37.97 -9.74
N LEU A 25 -16.22 38.74 -9.58
CA LEU A 25 -15.92 39.45 -8.35
C LEU A 25 -16.78 40.72 -8.23
N GLN A 26 -17.41 40.89 -7.07
CA GLN A 26 -18.15 42.11 -6.77
C GLN A 26 -17.19 43.27 -6.46
N ASP A 27 -17.58 44.50 -6.80
CA ASP A 27 -16.72 45.67 -6.59
C ASP A 27 -16.42 46.00 -5.12
N VAL A 28 -17.17 45.37 -4.21
CA VAL A 28 -17.05 45.56 -2.75
C VAL A 28 -16.00 44.65 -2.11
N GLU A 29 -15.61 43.58 -2.78
CA GLU A 29 -14.66 42.60 -2.23
C GLU A 29 -13.23 43.15 -2.28
N LYS A 30 -12.57 43.26 -1.11
CA LYS A 30 -11.18 43.71 -1.00
C LYS A 30 -10.19 42.57 -1.15
N MET A 31 -10.51 41.43 -0.57
CA MET A 31 -9.69 40.20 -0.59
C MET A 31 -10.47 39.03 -1.17
N VAL A 32 -9.81 38.20 -1.94
CA VAL A 32 -10.38 37.03 -2.62
C VAL A 32 -9.49 35.82 -2.45
N SER A 33 -10.10 34.70 -2.10
CA SER A 33 -9.45 33.42 -2.03
C SER A 33 -10.13 32.43 -3.00
N VAL A 34 -9.35 31.55 -3.61
CA VAL A 34 -9.84 30.61 -4.63
C VAL A 34 -9.74 29.19 -4.11
N ASN A 35 -10.89 28.49 -4.04
CA ASN A 35 -10.96 27.09 -3.58
C ASN A 35 -11.04 26.10 -4.77
N TYR A 36 -10.24 26.36 -5.79
CA TYR A 36 -10.12 25.51 -6.96
C TYR A 36 -8.66 25.20 -7.24
N VAL A 37 -8.40 24.03 -7.82
CA VAL A 37 -7.11 23.62 -8.37
C VAL A 37 -7.31 23.14 -9.80
N GLY A 38 -6.45 23.56 -10.72
CA GLY A 38 -6.50 23.08 -12.08
C GLY A 38 -6.16 24.11 -13.12
N TYR A 39 -6.83 24.04 -14.26
CA TYR A 39 -6.54 24.80 -15.45
C TYR A 39 -7.81 25.44 -16.01
N PHE A 40 -7.70 26.67 -16.50
CA PHE A 40 -8.68 27.27 -17.37
C PHE A 40 -8.02 28.25 -18.37
N TYR A 41 -8.71 28.49 -19.48
CA TYR A 41 -8.29 29.48 -20.45
C TYR A 41 -9.05 30.77 -20.18
N ASN A 42 -8.31 31.88 -20.01
CA ASN A 42 -8.88 33.22 -19.86
C ASN A 42 -8.99 33.87 -21.22
N SER A 43 -10.22 34.05 -21.70
CA SER A 43 -10.52 34.58 -23.02
C SER A 43 -10.19 36.07 -23.16
N ARG A 44 -10.25 36.84 -22.06
CA ARG A 44 -9.96 38.27 -22.04
C ARG A 44 -8.47 38.55 -22.17
N LEU A 45 -7.67 37.77 -21.44
CA LEU A 45 -6.22 37.90 -21.44
C LEU A 45 -5.54 37.07 -22.52
N ASN A 46 -6.32 36.25 -23.21
CA ASN A 46 -5.86 35.31 -24.23
C ASN A 46 -4.69 34.45 -23.71
N ASP A 47 -4.80 33.97 -22.48
CA ASP A 47 -3.73 33.24 -21.78
C ASP A 47 -4.26 32.06 -20.95
N CYS A 48 -3.41 31.08 -20.71
CA CYS A 48 -3.66 29.96 -19.81
C CYS A 48 -3.46 30.37 -18.35
N VAL A 49 -4.41 30.01 -17.51
CA VAL A 49 -4.32 30.20 -16.07
C VAL A 49 -4.30 28.85 -15.37
N PHE A 50 -3.35 28.68 -14.45
CA PHE A 50 -3.27 27.53 -13.57
C PHE A 50 -3.50 27.97 -12.12
N ILE A 51 -4.35 27.21 -11.43
CA ILE A 51 -4.53 27.32 -9.99
C ILE A 51 -3.83 26.11 -9.38
N LEU A 52 -2.77 26.37 -8.63
CA LEU A 52 -1.91 25.34 -8.05
C LEU A 52 -2.32 24.98 -6.62
N PRO A 53 -2.06 23.76 -6.19
CA PRO A 53 -2.34 23.27 -4.85
C PRO A 53 -1.64 24.08 -3.76
N LYS A 54 -2.33 24.32 -2.65
CA LYS A 54 -1.83 25.05 -1.47
C LYS A 54 -0.63 24.38 -0.77
N VAL A 55 -0.37 23.09 -1.05
CA VAL A 55 0.77 22.34 -0.50
C VAL A 55 2.14 22.97 -0.84
N LEU A 56 2.20 23.81 -1.88
CA LEU A 56 3.41 24.58 -2.22
C LEU A 56 3.63 25.80 -1.32
N LEU A 57 2.61 26.21 -0.58
CA LEU A 57 2.65 27.38 0.30
C LEU A 57 3.11 26.99 1.70
N THR A 58 3.93 27.83 2.30
CA THR A 58 4.32 27.71 3.71
C THR A 58 3.56 28.76 4.53
N ASP A 59 2.96 28.36 5.64
CA ASP A 59 2.28 29.25 6.57
C ASP A 59 3.32 29.90 7.50
N ARG A 60 3.29 31.25 7.61
CA ARG A 60 4.19 32.00 8.49
C ARG A 60 4.09 31.61 9.95
N LYS A 61 2.94 31.10 10.41
CA LYS A 61 2.77 30.64 11.81
C LYS A 61 3.80 29.60 12.24
N ALA A 62 4.47 28.97 11.28
CA ALA A 62 5.59 28.05 11.55
C ALA A 62 6.92 28.79 11.85
N GLU A 63 7.00 30.10 11.65
CA GLU A 63 8.22 30.92 11.84
C GLU A 63 7.89 32.22 12.61
N GLU A 64 8.79 32.63 13.52
CA GLU A 64 8.59 33.83 14.38
C GLU A 64 8.89 35.19 13.68
N ASP A 65 9.20 35.19 12.36
CA ASP A 65 9.59 36.44 11.65
C ASP A 65 8.37 37.21 11.18
N SER A 66 8.14 38.37 11.81
CA SER A 66 7.01 39.29 11.55
C SER A 66 7.08 40.01 10.22
N ASN A 67 8.22 40.04 9.55
CA ASN A 67 8.43 40.77 8.28
C ASN A 67 8.04 39.96 7.04
N LEU A 68 7.70 38.69 7.20
CA LEU A 68 7.31 37.83 6.10
C LEU A 68 5.82 37.96 5.77
N PRO A 69 5.42 37.71 4.51
CA PRO A 69 4.02 37.50 4.16
C PRO A 69 3.37 36.42 5.04
N GLU A 70 2.06 36.50 5.23
CA GLU A 70 1.33 35.48 6.00
C GLU A 70 1.52 34.08 5.42
N GLU A 71 1.72 34.01 4.11
CA GLU A 71 1.99 32.80 3.34
C GLU A 71 3.03 33.10 2.27
N TYR A 72 3.96 32.20 2.04
CA TYR A 72 5.02 32.39 1.06
C TYR A 72 5.37 31.09 0.33
N LEU A 73 5.99 31.25 -0.84
CA LEU A 73 6.68 30.21 -1.59
C LEU A 73 8.16 30.21 -1.22
N GLN A 74 8.73 29.03 -1.08
CA GLN A 74 10.16 28.88 -0.84
C GLN A 74 10.89 28.54 -2.15
N ASP A 75 11.64 29.52 -2.71
CA ASP A 75 12.56 29.32 -3.83
C ASP A 75 14.00 29.48 -3.35
N ASP A 76 14.71 28.37 -3.19
CA ASP A 76 16.01 28.27 -2.56
C ASP A 76 16.02 28.95 -1.17
N GLU A 77 16.68 30.09 -1.01
CA GLU A 77 16.69 30.88 0.24
C GLU A 77 15.66 32.03 0.21
N GLN A 78 14.99 32.25 -0.93
CA GLN A 78 14.04 33.35 -1.07
C GLN A 78 12.63 32.94 -0.68
N LYS A 79 11.96 33.78 0.10
CA LYS A 79 10.56 33.66 0.47
C LYS A 79 9.76 34.68 -0.36
N ILE A 80 8.93 34.15 -1.26
CA ILE A 80 8.27 34.94 -2.29
C ILE A 80 6.77 35.00 -2.03
N ASP A 81 6.20 36.19 -2.05
CA ASP A 81 4.74 36.35 -1.98
C ASP A 81 4.08 35.80 -3.23
N PRO A 82 3.12 34.87 -3.09
CA PRO A 82 2.35 34.33 -4.21
C PRO A 82 1.67 35.41 -5.07
N SER A 83 1.27 36.50 -4.49
CA SER A 83 0.61 37.63 -5.20
C SER A 83 1.56 38.32 -6.20
N ALA A 84 2.85 38.31 -5.94
CA ALA A 84 3.84 38.95 -6.82
C ALA A 84 4.13 38.17 -8.11
N ILE A 85 3.75 36.87 -8.17
CA ILE A 85 4.04 35.98 -9.31
C ILE A 85 2.82 35.59 -10.13
N ILE A 86 1.70 36.27 -9.96
CA ILE A 86 0.48 36.00 -10.76
C ILE A 86 0.77 36.17 -12.25
N HIS A 87 1.50 37.21 -12.61
CA HIS A 87 1.81 37.58 -13.98
C HIS A 87 3.19 37.10 -14.43
N PRO A 88 3.39 36.81 -15.73
CA PRO A 88 4.67 36.36 -16.27
C PRO A 88 5.86 37.26 -15.96
N GLU A 89 5.64 38.60 -15.85
CA GLU A 89 6.68 39.57 -15.49
C GLU A 89 7.24 39.33 -14.09
N GLY A 90 6.34 39.20 -13.09
CA GLY A 90 6.75 38.86 -11.71
C GLY A 90 7.45 37.52 -11.64
N GLN A 91 6.96 36.51 -12.36
CA GLN A 91 7.60 35.18 -12.43
C GLN A 91 9.02 35.25 -13.00
N ASN A 92 9.24 36.10 -14.02
CA ASN A 92 10.54 36.29 -14.65
C ASN A 92 11.55 36.99 -13.73
N ASN A 93 11.07 37.90 -12.91
CA ASN A 93 11.91 38.76 -12.06
C ASN A 93 12.22 38.10 -10.71
N LEU A 94 11.28 37.36 -10.13
CA LEU A 94 11.35 36.87 -8.74
C LEU A 94 11.71 35.40 -8.65
N LEU A 95 11.32 34.56 -9.66
CA LEU A 95 11.58 33.11 -9.63
C LEU A 95 12.90 32.79 -10.32
N SER A 96 13.66 31.86 -9.73
CA SER A 96 14.80 31.24 -10.40
C SER A 96 14.33 30.49 -11.67
N LYS A 97 15.27 30.28 -12.63
CA LYS A 97 14.93 29.56 -13.87
C LYS A 97 14.50 28.13 -13.59
N GLU A 98 15.13 27.49 -12.61
CA GLU A 98 14.86 26.14 -12.15
C GLU A 98 13.48 26.04 -11.49
N TYR A 99 13.15 26.99 -10.62
CA TYR A 99 11.86 27.00 -9.92
C TYR A 99 10.70 27.27 -10.88
N ARG A 100 10.88 28.21 -11.82
CA ARG A 100 9.86 28.47 -12.84
C ARG A 100 9.61 27.24 -13.72
N LYS A 101 10.67 26.52 -14.13
CA LYS A 101 10.52 25.27 -14.86
C LYS A 101 9.77 24.23 -14.02
N PHE A 102 10.12 24.11 -12.75
CA PHE A 102 9.43 23.22 -11.81
C PHE A 102 7.94 23.54 -11.71
N ILE A 103 7.55 24.79 -11.50
CA ILE A 103 6.14 25.20 -11.40
C ILE A 103 5.36 24.82 -12.68
N TYR A 104 5.94 25.01 -13.85
CA TYR A 104 5.28 24.65 -15.11
C TYR A 104 5.14 23.15 -15.28
N GLU A 105 6.16 22.37 -14.96
CA GLU A 105 6.07 20.91 -14.97
C GLU A 105 5.04 20.43 -13.95
N PHE A 106 5.02 21.01 -12.78
CA PHE A 106 4.06 20.69 -11.73
C PHE A 106 2.62 20.97 -12.15
N ALA A 107 2.35 22.14 -12.74
CA ALA A 107 1.05 22.48 -13.28
C ALA A 107 0.54 21.44 -14.29
N ILE A 108 1.43 20.93 -15.14
CA ILE A 108 1.13 19.87 -16.11
C ILE A 108 0.80 18.56 -15.42
N TRP A 109 1.55 18.18 -14.35
CA TRP A 109 1.26 16.95 -13.61
C TRP A 109 -0.07 17.03 -12.86
N ILE A 110 -0.40 18.17 -12.26
CA ILE A 110 -1.71 18.42 -11.64
C ILE A 110 -2.81 18.27 -12.70
N TYR A 111 -2.67 18.92 -13.84
CA TYR A 111 -3.64 18.79 -14.94
C TYR A 111 -3.85 17.32 -15.35
N ARG A 112 -2.77 16.55 -15.50
CA ARG A 112 -2.85 15.12 -15.83
C ARG A 112 -3.53 14.31 -14.75
N ALA A 113 -3.22 14.57 -13.49
CA ALA A 113 -3.86 13.90 -12.37
C ALA A 113 -5.38 14.15 -12.36
N LEU A 114 -5.81 15.39 -12.62
CA LEU A 114 -7.22 15.73 -12.76
C LEU A 114 -7.89 15.01 -13.93
N CYS A 115 -7.19 14.86 -15.06
CA CYS A 115 -7.68 14.09 -16.19
C CYS A 115 -7.87 12.61 -15.87
N VAL A 116 -6.94 12.00 -15.12
CA VAL A 116 -7.05 10.61 -14.67
C VAL A 116 -8.20 10.46 -13.67
N TYR A 117 -8.26 11.34 -12.67
CA TYR A 117 -9.35 11.32 -11.68
C TYR A 117 -10.73 11.42 -12.33
N ARG A 118 -10.91 12.32 -13.29
CA ARG A 118 -12.17 12.47 -14.05
C ARG A 118 -12.57 11.18 -14.76
N LYS A 119 -11.61 10.46 -15.36
CA LYS A 119 -11.88 9.20 -16.06
C LYS A 119 -12.27 8.08 -15.10
N SER A 120 -11.65 8.02 -13.93
CA SER A 120 -11.90 6.99 -12.93
C SER A 120 -13.16 7.26 -12.11
N ASN A 121 -13.57 8.53 -11.95
CA ASN A 121 -14.68 8.96 -11.12
C ASN A 121 -15.74 9.71 -11.94
N ILE A 122 -16.34 9.01 -12.90
CA ILE A 122 -17.39 9.58 -13.76
C ILE A 122 -18.58 10.02 -12.91
N GLY A 123 -18.99 11.30 -13.03
CA GLY A 123 -20.09 11.88 -12.26
C GLY A 123 -19.70 12.49 -10.91
N SER A 124 -18.41 12.52 -10.56
CA SER A 124 -17.94 13.23 -9.37
C SER A 124 -18.26 14.73 -9.46
N LYS A 125 -18.88 15.26 -8.40
CA LYS A 125 -19.16 16.70 -8.26
C LYS A 125 -17.91 17.54 -7.90
N ALA A 126 -16.78 16.89 -7.64
CA ALA A 126 -15.53 17.56 -7.31
C ALA A 126 -14.83 18.18 -8.54
N ILE A 127 -15.14 17.70 -9.75
CA ILE A 127 -14.53 18.23 -10.98
C ILE A 127 -15.55 18.97 -11.83
N TYR A 128 -15.19 20.17 -12.19
CA TYR A 128 -15.86 21.03 -13.17
C TYR A 128 -15.05 21.05 -14.44
N TYR A 129 -15.67 20.74 -15.58
CA TYR A 129 -14.97 20.79 -16.85
C TYR A 129 -15.88 21.25 -17.98
N LYS A 130 -15.30 21.97 -18.91
CA LYS A 130 -15.89 22.32 -20.20
C LYS A 130 -14.80 22.25 -21.24
N GLN A 131 -15.04 21.54 -22.31
CA GLN A 131 -14.13 21.40 -23.43
C GLN A 131 -14.83 21.86 -24.70
N LEU A 132 -14.09 22.54 -25.57
CA LEU A 132 -14.62 22.97 -26.86
C LEU A 132 -14.62 21.79 -27.82
N PRO A 133 -15.68 21.66 -28.67
CA PRO A 133 -15.73 20.62 -29.66
C PRO A 133 -14.67 20.89 -30.74
N GLN A 134 -13.97 19.84 -31.19
CA GLN A 134 -13.04 19.93 -32.30
C GLN A 134 -13.74 19.55 -33.58
N GLU A 135 -13.51 20.34 -34.63
CA GLU A 135 -13.92 19.97 -35.99
C GLU A 135 -12.89 19.01 -36.60
N GLY A 136 -13.32 17.81 -37.00
CA GLY A 136 -12.44 16.85 -37.63
C GLY A 136 -13.19 15.75 -38.40
N ARG A 137 -12.53 15.09 -39.33
CA ARG A 137 -13.07 13.98 -40.10
C ARG A 137 -12.76 12.63 -39.45
N GLY A 138 -13.76 11.85 -39.12
CA GLY A 138 -13.64 10.44 -38.73
C GLY A 138 -13.87 10.17 -37.25
N LYS A 139 -14.17 8.96 -36.94
CA LYS A 139 -14.50 8.30 -35.63
C LYS A 139 -14.45 9.18 -34.38
N LYS A 140 -15.60 9.32 -33.72
CA LYS A 140 -15.87 9.94 -32.42
C LYS A 140 -14.72 10.85 -31.88
N HIS A 141 -14.81 12.14 -32.20
CA HIS A 141 -13.85 13.13 -31.70
C HIS A 141 -13.90 13.17 -30.19
N GLN A 142 -12.79 12.85 -29.54
CA GLN A 142 -12.58 13.21 -28.16
C GLN A 142 -12.32 14.73 -28.14
N ALA A 143 -13.17 15.49 -27.46
CA ALA A 143 -12.89 16.88 -27.18
C ALA A 143 -11.70 16.95 -26.24
N ASN A 144 -10.58 17.51 -26.73
CA ASN A 144 -9.37 17.75 -25.95
C ASN A 144 -9.26 19.23 -25.63
N THR A 145 -8.63 19.57 -24.50
CA THR A 145 -8.32 20.96 -24.20
C THR A 145 -7.16 21.46 -25.07
N LEU A 146 -7.02 22.77 -25.19
CA LEU A 146 -5.85 23.37 -25.85
C LEU A 146 -4.55 22.87 -25.23
N LEU A 147 -4.53 22.75 -23.91
CA LEU A 147 -3.37 22.22 -23.19
C LEU A 147 -3.06 20.76 -23.58
N ASP A 148 -4.05 19.89 -23.74
CA ASP A 148 -3.84 18.52 -24.21
C ASP A 148 -3.17 18.48 -25.60
N ILE A 149 -3.58 19.38 -26.48
CA ILE A 149 -2.99 19.49 -27.82
C ILE A 149 -1.54 19.98 -27.72
N ILE A 150 -1.28 21.02 -26.93
CA ILE A 150 0.07 21.52 -26.70
C ILE A 150 0.99 20.41 -26.16
N LEU A 151 0.55 19.68 -25.14
CA LEU A 151 1.31 18.55 -24.58
C LEU A 151 1.55 17.44 -25.61
N SER A 152 0.56 17.17 -26.47
CA SER A 152 0.70 16.19 -27.53
C SER A 152 1.70 16.63 -28.61
N MET A 153 1.74 17.93 -28.92
CA MET A 153 2.73 18.49 -29.83
C MET A 153 4.16 18.43 -29.25
N VAL A 154 4.33 18.75 -27.98
CA VAL A 154 5.62 18.62 -27.29
C VAL A 154 6.12 17.17 -27.31
N ARG A 155 5.22 16.24 -27.03
CA ARG A 155 5.51 14.81 -27.07
C ARG A 155 5.89 14.36 -28.48
N PHE A 156 5.11 14.76 -29.48
CA PHE A 156 5.38 14.42 -30.87
C PHE A 156 6.76 14.90 -31.30
N ASN A 157 7.11 16.15 -30.97
CA ASN A 157 8.43 16.70 -31.27
C ASN A 157 9.55 15.87 -30.64
N ARG A 158 9.43 15.49 -29.36
CA ARG A 158 10.45 14.71 -28.66
C ARG A 158 10.59 13.28 -29.21
N GLU A 159 9.50 12.61 -29.52
CA GLU A 159 9.49 11.20 -29.93
C GLU A 159 9.80 10.99 -31.43
N ASN A 160 9.64 12.03 -32.24
CA ASN A 160 9.71 11.90 -33.71
C ASN A 160 10.79 12.77 -34.36
N GLN A 161 11.90 13.03 -33.68
CA GLN A 161 13.00 13.85 -34.22
C GLN A 161 13.51 13.35 -35.59
N SER A 162 13.57 12.03 -35.79
CA SER A 162 13.97 11.43 -37.08
C SER A 162 12.92 11.57 -38.18
N PHE A 163 11.68 11.92 -37.86
CA PHE A 163 10.63 12.11 -38.84
C PHE A 163 10.84 13.35 -39.70
N PHE A 164 11.54 14.36 -39.21
CA PHE A 164 11.86 15.57 -39.95
C PHE A 164 12.94 15.36 -41.01
N LEU A 165 13.52 14.15 -41.10
CA LEU A 165 14.45 13.72 -42.16
C LEU A 165 13.75 12.81 -43.16
N PHE A 166 13.67 13.19 -44.40
CA PHE A 166 13.03 12.38 -45.46
C PHE A 166 14.02 11.48 -46.17
N THR A 167 13.53 10.30 -46.55
CA THR A 167 14.19 9.47 -47.54
C THR A 167 13.49 9.67 -48.87
N ILE A 168 14.14 10.38 -49.77
CA ILE A 168 13.66 10.56 -51.15
C ILE A 168 14.18 9.40 -52.00
N LYS A 169 13.29 8.84 -52.82
CA LYS A 169 13.65 7.80 -53.79
C LYS A 169 14.28 8.45 -55.05
N ASN A 170 15.55 8.15 -55.30
CA ASN A 170 16.13 8.52 -56.59
C ASN A 170 15.82 7.44 -57.64
N LEU A 171 15.51 7.88 -58.83
CA LEU A 171 15.27 7.02 -60.00
C LEU A 171 16.58 6.69 -60.77
N HIS A 172 17.70 7.29 -60.36
CA HIS A 172 19.00 7.10 -60.98
C HIS A 172 19.93 6.21 -60.17
N SER A 173 20.82 5.50 -60.86
CA SER A 173 21.86 4.74 -60.19
C SER A 173 22.78 5.66 -59.37
N GLY A 174 23.10 5.29 -58.15
CA GLY A 174 23.91 6.05 -57.25
C GLY A 174 24.48 5.21 -56.11
N VAL A 175 25.28 5.81 -55.24
CA VAL A 175 26.01 5.14 -54.15
C VAL A 175 25.16 4.72 -52.97
N ASN A 176 23.86 5.06 -52.93
CA ASN A 176 22.94 4.80 -51.84
C ASN A 176 22.27 3.42 -51.91
N LYS A 177 21.69 2.97 -50.80
CA LYS A 177 20.97 1.68 -50.72
C LYS A 177 19.92 1.55 -51.79
N ILE A 178 19.90 0.43 -52.51
CA ILE A 178 18.93 0.10 -53.53
C ILE A 178 17.55 -0.12 -52.91
N ASN A 179 16.51 0.43 -53.53
CA ASN A 179 15.12 0.14 -53.23
C ASN A 179 14.63 -1.05 -54.08
N TRP A 180 14.92 -2.26 -53.63
CA TRP A 180 14.64 -3.47 -54.39
C TRP A 180 13.16 -3.59 -54.81
N THR A 181 12.25 -3.27 -53.91
CA THR A 181 10.79 -3.35 -54.21
C THR A 181 10.44 -2.50 -55.44
N ARG A 182 10.99 -1.30 -55.54
CA ARG A 182 10.73 -0.43 -56.68
C ARG A 182 11.57 -0.78 -57.90
N THR A 183 12.80 -1.20 -57.71
CA THR A 183 13.67 -1.67 -58.78
C THR A 183 13.03 -2.86 -59.54
N ILE A 184 12.59 -3.85 -58.78
CA ILE A 184 11.90 -5.03 -59.36
C ILE A 184 10.62 -4.66 -60.07
N GLY A 185 9.82 -3.72 -59.54
CA GLY A 185 8.53 -3.32 -60.14
C GLY A 185 8.62 -2.33 -61.30
N SER A 186 9.77 -1.62 -61.51
CA SER A 186 9.90 -0.56 -62.49
C SER A 186 11.05 -0.71 -63.49
N SER A 187 12.04 -1.56 -63.20
CA SER A 187 13.22 -1.76 -64.04
C SER A 187 13.17 -3.13 -64.69
N GLN A 188 13.62 -3.19 -65.95
CA GLN A 188 13.71 -4.45 -66.69
C GLN A 188 14.85 -5.31 -66.12
N ALA A 189 14.56 -6.57 -65.87
CA ALA A 189 15.52 -7.55 -65.42
C ALA A 189 16.19 -8.25 -66.63
N PHE A 190 17.50 -8.35 -66.59
CA PHE A 190 18.26 -9.16 -67.52
C PHE A 190 18.63 -10.46 -66.83
N MET A 191 18.34 -11.59 -67.46
CA MET A 191 18.66 -12.91 -66.89
C MET A 191 20.07 -13.31 -67.25
N GLN A 192 20.89 -13.60 -66.25
CA GLN A 192 22.24 -14.15 -66.39
C GLN A 192 22.42 -15.30 -65.41
N ASN A 193 22.63 -16.50 -65.91
CA ASN A 193 22.80 -17.73 -65.12
C ASN A 193 21.63 -17.91 -64.11
N ASP A 194 20.40 -17.85 -64.58
CA ASP A 194 19.15 -17.96 -63.82
C ASP A 194 18.94 -16.91 -62.71
N SER A 195 19.79 -15.88 -62.67
CA SER A 195 19.66 -14.78 -61.74
C SER A 195 19.30 -13.47 -62.43
N PRO A 196 18.31 -12.69 -61.91
CA PRO A 196 17.92 -11.41 -62.49
C PRO A 196 18.93 -10.31 -62.09
N ILE A 197 19.46 -9.63 -63.11
CA ILE A 197 20.35 -8.46 -62.94
C ILE A 197 19.57 -7.21 -63.38
N TYR A 198 19.63 -6.18 -62.57
CA TYR A 198 19.05 -4.88 -62.84
C TYR A 198 20.15 -3.86 -63.13
N LEU A 199 20.20 -3.35 -64.33
CA LEU A 199 21.21 -2.39 -64.78
C LEU A 199 20.95 -0.97 -64.22
N GLU A 200 19.69 -0.64 -63.97
CA GLU A 200 19.25 0.66 -63.47
C GLU A 200 18.50 0.55 -62.15
N PRO A 201 19.21 0.27 -61.05
CA PRO A 201 18.53 0.15 -59.75
C PRO A 201 18.07 1.51 -59.22
N THR A 202 16.83 1.54 -58.68
CA THR A 202 16.29 2.71 -58.00
C THR A 202 16.87 2.78 -56.58
N ASN A 203 17.58 3.87 -56.27
CA ASN A 203 18.21 4.07 -54.98
C ASN A 203 17.38 4.90 -54.03
N LYS A 204 17.65 4.73 -52.71
CA LYS A 204 17.10 5.57 -51.65
C LYS A 204 18.09 6.64 -51.28
N ASN A 205 17.67 7.90 -51.28
CA ASN A 205 18.47 9.01 -50.81
C ASN A 205 17.81 9.63 -49.56
N ARG A 206 18.61 9.93 -48.54
CA ARG A 206 18.14 10.65 -47.34
C ARG A 206 18.39 12.14 -47.53
N LYS A 207 17.32 12.92 -47.53
CA LYS A 207 17.40 14.36 -47.72
C LYS A 207 16.60 15.08 -46.63
N ILE A 208 17.13 16.18 -46.09
CA ILE A 208 16.36 17.13 -45.27
C ILE A 208 15.46 17.91 -46.23
N ASN A 209 14.19 17.99 -45.91
CA ASN A 209 13.24 18.76 -46.70
C ASN A 209 13.14 20.17 -46.14
N PHE A 210 13.75 21.14 -46.84
CA PHE A 210 13.81 22.53 -46.40
C PHE A 210 12.55 23.34 -46.65
N ASP A 211 11.69 22.86 -47.53
CA ASP A 211 10.51 23.60 -48.04
C ASP A 211 9.18 22.97 -47.60
N GLU A 212 9.20 22.14 -46.57
CA GLU A 212 7.99 21.44 -46.14
C GLU A 212 7.12 22.36 -45.28
N GLU A 213 6.01 22.78 -45.88
CA GLU A 213 5.09 23.74 -45.27
C GLU A 213 4.51 23.27 -43.92
N LEU A 214 4.20 21.98 -43.79
CA LEU A 214 3.67 21.42 -42.54
C LEU A 214 4.67 21.56 -41.42
N PHE A 215 5.98 21.36 -41.70
CA PHE A 215 7.02 21.51 -40.69
C PHE A 215 7.26 22.97 -40.32
N ILE A 216 7.21 23.88 -41.28
CA ILE A 216 7.27 25.32 -41.08
C ILE A 216 6.16 25.75 -40.11
N ILE A 217 4.92 25.30 -40.39
CA ILE A 217 3.76 25.58 -39.54
C ILE A 217 3.98 24.99 -38.12
N PHE A 218 4.36 23.73 -38.05
CA PHE A 218 4.59 23.07 -36.74
C PHE A 218 5.65 23.76 -35.89
N PHE A 219 6.81 24.02 -36.47
CA PHE A 219 7.90 24.70 -35.72
C PHE A 219 7.58 26.17 -35.43
N SER A 220 6.76 26.82 -36.23
CA SER A 220 6.24 28.17 -35.92
C SER A 220 5.29 28.12 -34.72
N ILE A 221 4.46 27.07 -34.58
CA ILE A 221 3.66 26.84 -33.37
C ILE A 221 4.59 26.59 -32.18
N ILE A 222 5.60 25.71 -32.31
CA ILE A 222 6.57 25.44 -31.23
C ILE A 222 7.28 26.71 -30.78
N ARG A 223 7.69 27.59 -31.72
CA ARG A 223 8.28 28.88 -31.37
C ARG A 223 7.31 29.75 -30.58
N HIS A 224 6.05 29.84 -31.05
CA HIS A 224 5.02 30.58 -30.33
C HIS A 224 4.81 30.04 -28.90
N LEU A 225 4.77 28.70 -28.72
CA LEU A 225 4.65 28.07 -27.40
C LEU A 225 5.84 28.40 -26.52
N ASN A 226 7.06 28.43 -27.05
CA ASN A 226 8.26 28.81 -26.30
C ASN A 226 8.22 30.29 -25.86
N GLU A 227 7.79 31.19 -26.76
CA GLU A 227 7.73 32.63 -26.49
C GLU A 227 6.60 33.01 -25.53
N THR A 228 5.39 32.45 -25.75
CA THR A 228 4.18 32.81 -25.00
C THR A 228 4.06 32.08 -23.67
N TYR A 229 4.36 30.79 -23.63
CA TYR A 229 4.13 29.94 -22.46
C TYR A 229 5.43 29.52 -21.76
N GLY A 230 6.60 29.97 -22.25
CA GLY A 230 7.88 29.67 -21.62
C GLY A 230 8.34 28.20 -21.75
N PHE A 231 7.72 27.42 -22.63
CA PHE A 231 8.22 26.08 -22.95
C PHE A 231 9.62 26.17 -23.57
N ARG A 232 10.51 25.24 -23.21
CA ARG A 232 11.87 25.14 -23.78
C ARG A 232 11.94 23.93 -24.70
N ILE A 233 11.10 23.95 -25.74
CA ILE A 233 11.04 22.86 -26.71
C ILE A 233 12.11 23.14 -27.77
N PRO A 234 13.02 22.17 -28.04
CA PRO A 234 14.05 22.37 -29.05
C PRO A 234 13.42 22.50 -30.43
N ILE A 235 13.86 23.51 -31.19
CA ILE A 235 13.50 23.74 -32.57
C ILE A 235 14.65 23.24 -33.44
N ASN A 236 14.57 21.98 -33.85
CA ASN A 236 15.62 21.32 -34.64
C ASN A 236 15.23 21.37 -36.14
N CYS A 237 15.14 22.56 -36.71
CA CYS A 237 14.85 22.72 -38.12
C CYS A 237 15.68 23.86 -38.73
N ASN A 238 15.99 23.72 -40.01
CA ASN A 238 16.68 24.75 -40.82
C ASN A 238 15.70 25.51 -41.72
N TYR A 239 14.42 25.53 -41.33
CA TYR A 239 13.40 26.25 -42.10
C TYR A 239 13.30 27.69 -41.66
N GLU A 240 12.98 28.55 -42.60
CA GLU A 240 12.52 29.89 -42.28
C GLU A 240 11.10 29.81 -41.73
N LEU A 241 10.94 30.15 -40.45
CA LEU A 241 9.65 30.05 -39.77
C LEU A 241 8.76 31.24 -40.16
N LEU A 242 7.44 31.08 -40.03
CA LEU A 242 6.48 32.15 -40.32
C LEU A 242 6.80 33.39 -39.49
N SER A 243 6.85 34.55 -40.08
CA SER A 243 7.02 35.81 -39.34
C SER A 243 5.92 35.98 -38.31
N LYS A 244 6.20 36.74 -37.24
CA LYS A 244 5.25 36.93 -36.14
C LYS A 244 3.89 37.46 -36.63
N ASN A 245 3.89 38.41 -37.55
CA ASN A 245 2.68 38.98 -38.13
C ASN A 245 1.86 37.94 -38.91
N ILE A 246 2.52 37.10 -39.71
CA ILE A 246 1.84 36.03 -40.46
C ILE A 246 1.28 34.99 -39.49
N PHE A 247 2.03 34.62 -38.47
CA PHE A 247 1.57 33.64 -37.47
C PHE A 247 0.36 34.16 -36.68
N ASP A 248 0.34 35.45 -36.29
CA ASP A 248 -0.81 36.11 -35.66
C ASP A 248 -2.07 36.06 -36.55
N HIS A 249 -1.92 36.27 -37.86
CA HIS A 249 -3.02 36.10 -38.78
C HIS A 249 -3.49 34.64 -38.88
N TYR A 250 -2.57 33.67 -38.86
CA TYR A 250 -2.91 32.27 -38.79
C TYR A 250 -3.73 31.92 -37.54
N LEU A 251 -3.39 32.52 -36.42
CA LEU A 251 -4.05 32.28 -35.12
C LEU A 251 -5.41 32.97 -35.03
N LYS A 252 -5.43 34.34 -35.22
CA LYS A 252 -6.60 35.18 -34.95
C LYS A 252 -7.65 35.16 -36.06
N GLN A 253 -7.23 35.09 -37.32
CA GLN A 253 -8.14 35.10 -38.45
C GLN A 253 -8.54 33.70 -39.01
N GLY A 254 -8.09 32.63 -38.30
CA GLY A 254 -8.38 31.25 -38.74
C GLY A 254 -7.70 30.84 -40.05
N LEU A 255 -6.72 31.64 -40.54
CA LEU A 255 -6.00 31.33 -41.77
C LEU A 255 -5.18 30.06 -41.64
N GLY A 256 -4.63 29.77 -40.45
CA GLY A 256 -3.88 28.53 -40.17
C GLY A 256 -4.74 27.27 -40.41
N LYS A 257 -5.95 27.26 -39.87
CA LYS A 257 -6.95 26.20 -40.11
C LYS A 257 -7.28 26.05 -41.58
N LYS A 258 -7.56 27.16 -42.28
CA LYS A 258 -7.89 27.16 -43.69
C LYS A 258 -6.72 26.66 -44.54
N ARG A 259 -5.51 27.10 -44.28
CA ARG A 259 -4.30 26.67 -44.97
C ARG A 259 -4.01 25.18 -44.77
N LEU A 260 -4.10 24.68 -43.57
CA LEU A 260 -3.94 23.26 -43.29
C LEU A 260 -4.95 22.40 -44.01
N ARG A 261 -6.23 22.79 -44.12
CA ARG A 261 -7.22 22.10 -44.96
C ARG A 261 -6.80 21.99 -46.44
N THR A 262 -6.21 23.06 -46.95
CA THR A 262 -5.75 23.09 -48.35
C THR A 262 -4.59 22.14 -48.61
N ILE A 263 -3.66 21.98 -47.69
CA ILE A 263 -2.48 21.12 -47.88
C ILE A 263 -2.68 19.69 -47.41
N ARG A 264 -3.83 19.32 -46.82
CA ARG A 264 -4.12 17.98 -46.29
C ARG A 264 -3.86 16.83 -47.25
N TYR A 265 -4.22 17.02 -48.53
CA TYR A 265 -4.09 16.00 -49.55
C TYR A 265 -2.63 15.61 -49.87
N LYS A 266 -1.64 16.40 -49.43
CA LYS A 266 -0.23 16.13 -49.68
C LYS A 266 0.32 15.02 -48.74
N TYR A 267 -0.40 14.70 -47.65
CA TYR A 267 0.08 13.82 -46.61
C TYR A 267 -0.65 12.50 -46.55
N PHE A 268 0.13 11.40 -46.60
CA PHE A 268 -0.37 10.03 -46.62
C PHE A 268 0.27 9.13 -45.58
N SER A 269 1.43 9.51 -45.00
CA SER A 269 2.03 8.74 -43.93
C SER A 269 1.34 9.01 -42.61
N ASP A 270 1.19 7.98 -41.77
CA ASP A 270 0.53 8.09 -40.47
C ASP A 270 1.12 9.21 -39.58
N LYS A 271 2.45 9.34 -39.57
CA LYS A 271 3.13 10.40 -38.82
C LYS A 271 2.85 11.80 -39.38
N ALA A 272 2.80 11.96 -40.68
CA ALA A 272 2.48 13.24 -41.32
C ALA A 272 1.01 13.61 -41.06
N ILE A 273 0.11 12.63 -41.11
CA ILE A 273 -1.29 12.82 -40.80
C ILE A 273 -1.47 13.21 -39.33
N GLN A 274 -0.78 12.52 -38.41
CA GLN A 274 -0.81 12.85 -37.00
C GLN A 274 -0.28 14.25 -36.72
N LEU A 275 0.82 14.66 -37.35
CA LEU A 275 1.36 16.01 -37.25
C LEU A 275 0.38 17.05 -37.78
N TRP A 276 -0.25 16.77 -38.91
CA TRP A 276 -1.27 17.64 -39.51
C TRP A 276 -2.48 17.76 -38.56
N ASP A 277 -2.98 16.64 -38.01
CA ASP A 277 -4.10 16.65 -37.04
C ASP A 277 -3.78 17.50 -35.80
N LEU A 278 -2.57 17.43 -35.26
CA LEU A 278 -2.14 18.23 -34.13
C LEU A 278 -2.09 19.74 -34.48
N CYS A 279 -1.49 20.10 -35.60
CA CYS A 279 -1.44 21.51 -36.05
C CYS A 279 -2.84 22.05 -36.34
N TYR A 280 -3.69 21.25 -36.99
CA TYR A 280 -5.06 21.63 -37.26
C TYR A 280 -5.89 21.85 -36.02
N ALA A 281 -5.80 20.94 -35.03
CA ALA A 281 -6.49 21.04 -33.76
C ALA A 281 -6.02 22.28 -32.96
N PHE A 282 -4.73 22.58 -33.01
CA PHE A 282 -4.18 23.78 -32.36
C PHE A 282 -4.83 25.05 -32.92
N PHE A 283 -4.83 25.25 -34.22
CA PHE A 283 -5.42 26.43 -34.82
C PHE A 283 -6.95 26.46 -34.74
N ASP A 284 -7.60 25.31 -34.79
CA ASP A 284 -9.04 25.22 -34.63
C ASP A 284 -9.50 25.69 -33.25
N LEU A 285 -8.91 25.16 -32.21
CA LEU A 285 -9.24 25.57 -30.83
C LEU A 285 -8.82 27.00 -30.53
N SER A 286 -7.62 27.41 -30.93
CA SER A 286 -7.13 28.78 -30.72
C SER A 286 -8.03 29.80 -31.41
N HIS A 287 -8.55 29.48 -32.61
CA HIS A 287 -9.47 30.34 -33.32
C HIS A 287 -10.86 30.37 -32.67
N GLN A 288 -11.40 29.25 -32.20
CA GLN A 288 -12.66 29.21 -31.44
C GLN A 288 -12.57 30.05 -30.16
N LEU A 289 -11.47 29.95 -29.44
CA LEU A 289 -11.23 30.73 -28.22
C LEU A 289 -11.08 32.24 -28.50
N SER A 290 -10.53 32.61 -29.66
CA SER A 290 -10.32 34.01 -30.01
C SER A 290 -11.56 34.76 -30.52
N ILE A 291 -12.54 34.04 -31.14
CA ILE A 291 -13.76 34.64 -31.73
C ILE A 291 -14.87 34.74 -30.69
N ASN A 292 -14.97 33.80 -29.76
CA ASN A 292 -16.16 33.61 -28.94
C ASN A 292 -15.81 33.75 -27.45
N THR A 293 -15.92 34.97 -26.91
CA THR A 293 -15.66 35.29 -25.50
C THR A 293 -16.59 34.53 -24.53
N ASP A 294 -17.70 33.98 -25.03
CA ASP A 294 -18.62 33.19 -24.22
C ASP A 294 -18.24 31.69 -24.15
N GLN A 295 -17.29 31.27 -24.99
CA GLN A 295 -16.79 29.90 -24.96
C GLN A 295 -15.67 29.78 -23.93
N LYS A 296 -15.96 29.01 -22.87
CA LYS A 296 -15.04 28.77 -21.74
C LYS A 296 -14.47 27.36 -21.84
N GLU A 297 -13.16 27.25 -21.68
CA GLU A 297 -12.45 25.98 -21.53
C GLU A 297 -11.85 25.90 -20.13
N TYR A 298 -12.20 24.87 -19.38
CA TYR A 298 -11.66 24.67 -18.04
C TYR A 298 -11.69 23.21 -17.59
N LEU A 299 -10.75 22.89 -16.70
CA LEU A 299 -10.69 21.66 -15.92
C LEU A 299 -10.27 22.04 -14.51
N LEU A 300 -11.22 22.15 -13.62
CA LEU A 300 -11.05 22.66 -12.26
C LEU A 300 -11.59 21.65 -11.25
N ALA A 301 -10.84 21.46 -10.20
CA ALA A 301 -11.25 20.69 -9.04
C ALA A 301 -11.64 21.64 -7.92
N LYS A 302 -12.84 21.51 -7.40
CA LYS A 302 -13.29 22.16 -6.18
C LYS A 302 -12.94 21.27 -4.99
N ASN A 303 -12.37 21.84 -3.93
CA ASN A 303 -11.94 21.09 -2.74
C ASN A 303 -10.96 19.99 -3.14
N PHE A 304 -9.76 20.37 -3.54
CA PHE A 304 -8.74 19.43 -4.04
C PHE A 304 -8.32 18.37 -3.00
N ASN A 305 -8.59 18.59 -1.71
CA ASN A 305 -8.46 17.59 -0.67
C ASN A 305 -9.16 16.26 -1.04
N ILE A 306 -10.38 16.31 -1.62
CA ILE A 306 -11.12 15.13 -2.05
C ILE A 306 -10.35 14.34 -3.13
N ILE A 307 -9.65 15.07 -4.02
CA ILE A 307 -8.85 14.45 -5.07
C ILE A 307 -7.57 13.89 -4.48
N PHE A 308 -6.92 14.60 -3.55
CA PHE A 308 -5.76 14.10 -2.85
C PHE A 308 -6.08 12.82 -2.08
N GLU A 309 -7.19 12.80 -1.33
CA GLU A 309 -7.71 11.59 -0.66
C GLU A 309 -7.89 10.44 -1.66
N ALA A 310 -8.51 10.69 -2.82
CA ALA A 310 -8.71 9.66 -3.84
C ALA A 310 -7.39 9.17 -4.47
N ILE A 311 -6.40 10.05 -4.65
CA ILE A 311 -5.07 9.69 -5.14
C ILE A 311 -4.38 8.76 -4.12
N ILE A 312 -4.37 9.14 -2.85
CA ILE A 312 -3.77 8.32 -1.79
C ILE A 312 -4.52 7.00 -1.65
N ASP A 313 -5.86 7.03 -1.72
CA ASP A 313 -6.67 5.81 -1.65
C ASP A 313 -6.35 4.82 -2.78
N GLU A 314 -6.17 5.27 -4.02
CA GLU A 314 -5.75 4.42 -5.13
C GLU A 314 -4.34 3.84 -4.91
N LEU A 315 -3.43 4.66 -4.37
CA LEU A 315 -2.03 4.27 -4.19
C LEU A 315 -1.78 3.40 -2.95
N ILE A 316 -2.63 3.45 -1.93
CA ILE A 316 -2.42 2.76 -0.65
C ILE A 316 -3.62 1.88 -0.26
N GLY A 317 -4.85 2.34 -0.46
CA GLY A 317 -6.08 1.67 -0.10
C GLY A 317 -6.38 0.41 -0.92
N ASP A 318 -7.31 -0.39 -0.47
CA ASP A 318 -7.91 -1.47 -1.27
C ASP A 318 -9.04 -0.94 -2.15
N SER A 319 -9.32 -1.65 -3.25
CA SER A 319 -10.48 -1.34 -4.08
C SER A 319 -11.78 -1.53 -3.28
N ARG A 320 -12.80 -0.74 -3.60
CA ARG A 320 -14.11 -0.81 -2.92
C ARG A 320 -14.74 -2.21 -2.96
N GLU A 321 -14.44 -3.00 -3.99
CA GLU A 321 -14.95 -4.37 -4.13
C GLU A 321 -14.38 -5.32 -3.07
N ASN A 322 -13.21 -4.99 -2.51
CA ASN A 322 -12.51 -5.78 -1.49
C ASN A 322 -12.84 -5.33 -0.06
N ILE A 323 -13.58 -4.24 0.10
CA ILE A 323 -13.99 -3.73 1.41
C ILE A 323 -15.49 -3.99 1.59
N PRO A 324 -15.93 -4.48 2.76
CA PRO A 324 -17.35 -4.70 3.04
C PRO A 324 -18.19 -3.43 2.85
N ALA A 325 -19.40 -3.59 2.32
CA ALA A 325 -20.33 -2.50 2.24
C ALA A 325 -20.66 -1.94 3.65
N GLY A 326 -20.78 -0.62 3.76
CA GLY A 326 -21.07 0.04 5.04
C GLY A 326 -19.85 0.21 5.97
N LEU A 327 -18.67 -0.35 5.63
CA LEU A 327 -17.48 -0.20 6.47
C LEU A 327 -16.69 1.06 6.13
N LYS A 328 -16.48 1.34 4.86
CA LYS A 328 -15.81 2.56 4.39
C LYS A 328 -16.74 3.76 4.34
N ASP A 329 -17.93 3.59 3.75
CA ASP A 329 -19.02 4.56 3.72
C ASP A 329 -20.03 4.12 4.77
N GLN A 330 -19.95 4.68 5.99
CA GLN A 330 -20.70 4.21 7.15
C GLN A 330 -22.14 4.75 7.14
N TYR A 331 -23.06 4.00 7.76
CA TYR A 331 -24.49 4.33 7.76
C TYR A 331 -24.81 5.68 8.45
N ASP A 332 -23.96 6.13 9.36
CA ASP A 332 -24.08 7.43 10.04
C ASP A 332 -23.56 8.62 9.22
N GLY A 333 -23.21 8.38 7.94
CA GLY A 333 -22.69 9.38 7.01
C GLY A 333 -21.21 9.67 7.13
N LYS A 334 -20.49 9.00 8.04
CA LYS A 334 -19.04 9.09 8.13
C LYS A 334 -18.39 8.28 7.04
N ARG A 335 -17.27 8.76 6.53
CA ARG A 335 -16.47 8.09 5.52
C ARG A 335 -15.03 8.00 5.98
N VAL A 336 -14.47 6.80 5.85
CA VAL A 336 -13.04 6.54 6.06
C VAL A 336 -12.31 6.83 4.74
N ASP A 337 -11.27 7.67 4.77
CA ASP A 337 -10.55 8.05 3.56
C ASP A 337 -9.81 6.86 2.96
N HIS A 338 -9.04 6.14 3.78
CA HIS A 338 -8.25 5.01 3.36
C HIS A 338 -8.48 3.80 4.23
N MET A 339 -8.64 2.66 3.58
CA MET A 339 -8.76 1.39 4.27
C MET A 339 -8.12 0.29 3.41
N TYR A 340 -7.35 -0.57 4.05
CA TYR A 340 -6.85 -1.78 3.41
C TYR A 340 -6.71 -2.91 4.40
N ARG A 341 -6.70 -4.12 3.88
CA ARG A 341 -6.54 -5.35 4.62
C ARG A 341 -5.10 -5.82 4.54
N ASP A 342 -4.50 -6.11 5.69
CA ASP A 342 -3.16 -6.67 5.78
C ASP A 342 -3.05 -7.56 7.03
N VAL A 343 -1.90 -8.21 7.21
CA VAL A 343 -1.62 -9.08 8.34
C VAL A 343 -1.72 -8.30 9.65
N ALA A 344 -2.29 -8.92 10.67
CA ALA A 344 -2.39 -8.36 12.02
C ALA A 344 -1.00 -7.99 12.57
N LEU A 345 -0.96 -6.96 13.42
CA LEU A 345 0.29 -6.51 14.06
C LEU A 345 0.87 -7.56 15.02
N THR A 346 -0.03 -8.37 15.59
CA THR A 346 0.25 -9.38 16.63
C THR A 346 0.68 -10.73 16.08
N THR A 347 0.74 -10.89 14.76
CA THR A 347 1.14 -12.14 14.09
C THR A 347 2.29 -11.89 13.10
N GLU A 348 3.17 -12.90 12.94
CA GLU A 348 4.21 -12.91 11.91
C GLU A 348 3.92 -13.92 10.80
N GLY A 349 4.49 -13.64 9.62
CA GLY A 349 4.53 -14.59 8.52
C GLY A 349 3.23 -14.78 7.75
N THR A 350 3.02 -15.97 7.24
CA THR A 350 1.89 -16.38 6.38
C THR A 350 0.58 -16.55 7.12
N ASN A 351 0.47 -16.03 8.32
CA ASN A 351 -0.68 -16.25 9.17
C ASN A 351 -1.94 -15.61 8.59
N LYS A 352 -3.03 -16.33 8.67
CA LYS A 352 -4.31 -16.00 8.06
C LYS A 352 -5.07 -14.88 8.79
N ASN A 353 -4.57 -14.43 9.94
CA ASN A 353 -5.21 -13.35 10.66
C ASN A 353 -4.91 -12.02 9.96
N GLN A 354 -5.94 -11.45 9.38
CA GLN A 354 -5.88 -10.16 8.73
C GLN A 354 -6.74 -9.16 9.50
N ILE A 355 -6.31 -7.92 9.51
CA ILE A 355 -7.08 -6.80 10.09
C ILE A 355 -7.15 -5.65 9.11
N TYR A 356 -8.03 -4.69 9.38
CA TYR A 356 -8.11 -3.45 8.63
C TYR A 356 -7.16 -2.40 9.20
N TYR A 357 -6.37 -1.81 8.31
CA TYR A 357 -5.61 -0.59 8.54
C TYR A 357 -6.46 0.58 8.10
N ILE A 358 -6.60 1.58 8.95
CA ILE A 358 -7.46 2.73 8.73
C ILE A 358 -6.62 3.99 8.61
N GLY A 359 -6.83 4.75 7.55
CA GLY A 359 -6.07 5.97 7.29
C GLY A 359 -6.94 7.16 6.95
N ASP A 360 -6.36 8.35 7.17
CA ASP A 360 -6.97 9.62 6.83
C ASP A 360 -5.90 10.55 6.23
N SER A 361 -6.23 11.21 5.13
CA SER A 361 -5.35 12.13 4.43
C SER A 361 -5.49 13.55 4.91
N LYS A 362 -4.34 14.21 5.10
CA LYS A 362 -4.26 15.60 5.53
C LYS A 362 -3.60 16.45 4.45
N TYR A 363 -4.41 17.25 3.79
CA TYR A 363 -3.99 18.15 2.73
C TYR A 363 -3.92 19.58 3.26
N TYR A 364 -2.73 19.98 3.73
CA TYR A 364 -2.48 21.27 4.36
C TYR A 364 -1.35 22.04 3.68
N LYS A 365 -1.24 23.33 3.99
CA LYS A 365 -0.03 24.12 3.74
C LYS A 365 1.11 23.61 4.60
N LEU A 366 2.36 23.81 4.16
CA LEU A 366 3.51 23.40 4.95
C LEU A 366 3.54 24.14 6.29
N GLY A 367 3.88 23.39 7.37
CA GLY A 367 3.91 23.94 8.73
C GLY A 367 2.59 23.92 9.50
N HIS A 368 1.51 23.46 8.88
CA HIS A 368 0.23 23.31 9.58
C HIS A 368 0.23 22.06 10.47
N GLU A 369 -0.14 22.21 11.75
CA GLU A 369 -0.21 21.11 12.71
C GLU A 369 -1.55 20.37 12.66
N LEU A 370 -1.49 19.07 12.98
CA LEU A 370 -2.68 18.22 13.07
C LEU A 370 -3.53 18.59 14.29
N GLY A 371 -4.79 18.95 14.07
CA GLY A 371 -5.73 19.24 15.13
C GLY A 371 -6.13 18.00 15.93
N LYS A 372 -6.37 18.14 17.24
CA LYS A 372 -6.85 17.08 18.14
C LYS A 372 -8.15 16.43 17.64
N GLU A 373 -9.02 17.17 17.00
CA GLU A 373 -10.28 16.68 16.43
C GLU A 373 -10.05 15.56 15.39
N SER A 374 -8.98 15.64 14.60
CA SER A 374 -8.63 14.60 13.63
C SER A 374 -8.31 13.27 14.31
N VAL A 375 -7.61 13.31 15.45
CA VAL A 375 -7.31 12.12 16.27
C VAL A 375 -8.61 11.50 16.81
N PHE A 376 -9.53 12.31 17.32
CA PHE A 376 -10.83 11.81 17.82
C PHE A 376 -11.70 11.20 16.72
N LYS A 377 -11.65 11.73 15.50
CA LYS A 377 -12.33 11.12 14.35
C LYS A 377 -11.81 9.71 14.09
N GLN A 378 -10.50 9.51 14.14
CA GLN A 378 -9.90 8.18 13.94
C GLN A 378 -10.35 7.17 15.01
N TYR A 379 -10.51 7.59 16.26
CA TYR A 379 -11.09 6.72 17.28
C TYR A 379 -12.51 6.27 16.93
N THR A 380 -13.33 7.17 16.40
CA THR A 380 -14.69 6.83 15.99
C THR A 380 -14.67 5.81 14.83
N TYR A 381 -13.81 6.01 13.84
CA TYR A 381 -13.67 5.08 12.72
C TYR A 381 -13.20 3.70 13.19
N ALA A 382 -12.22 3.64 14.09
CA ALA A 382 -11.74 2.40 14.67
C ALA A 382 -12.86 1.66 15.41
N ARG A 383 -13.62 2.34 16.25
CA ARG A 383 -14.78 1.76 16.97
C ARG A 383 -15.83 1.20 16.02
N ASN A 384 -16.13 1.88 14.93
CA ASN A 384 -17.11 1.41 13.96
C ASN A 384 -16.62 0.14 13.22
N VAL A 385 -15.31 0.05 12.92
CA VAL A 385 -14.71 -1.17 12.35
C VAL A 385 -14.77 -2.33 13.34
N ILE A 386 -14.46 -2.09 14.60
CA ILE A 386 -14.57 -3.09 15.68
C ILE A 386 -16.04 -3.55 15.80
N GLN A 387 -16.98 -2.61 15.86
CA GLN A 387 -18.40 -2.94 15.99
C GLN A 387 -18.91 -3.75 14.79
N TRP A 388 -18.51 -3.38 13.57
CA TRP A 388 -18.82 -4.16 12.37
C TRP A 388 -18.29 -5.59 12.47
N ASN A 389 -17.05 -5.76 12.92
CA ASN A 389 -16.43 -7.09 13.07
C ASN A 389 -17.14 -7.92 14.14
N ILE A 390 -17.51 -7.31 15.26
CA ILE A 390 -18.28 -7.97 16.31
C ILE A 390 -19.65 -8.42 15.74
N ASN A 391 -20.37 -7.53 15.07
CA ASN A 391 -21.69 -7.81 14.50
C ASN A 391 -21.64 -8.93 13.46
N LEU A 392 -20.54 -9.02 12.70
CA LEU A 392 -20.35 -10.07 11.70
C LEU A 392 -20.34 -11.47 12.34
N PHE A 393 -19.81 -11.61 13.55
CA PHE A 393 -19.63 -12.89 14.26
C PHE A 393 -20.65 -13.14 15.37
N LEU A 394 -21.55 -12.19 15.67
CA LEU A 394 -22.68 -12.42 16.58
C LEU A 394 -23.71 -13.31 15.90
N ASP A 395 -24.03 -14.42 16.56
CA ASP A 395 -24.98 -15.44 16.04
C ASP A 395 -26.45 -15.06 16.27
N ASP A 396 -26.75 -14.11 17.19
CA ASP A 396 -28.10 -13.81 17.65
C ASP A 396 -28.61 -12.49 17.11
N ASP A 397 -29.37 -12.60 16.02
CA ASP A 397 -30.39 -11.59 15.78
C ASP A 397 -31.66 -12.25 15.25
N ASN A 398 -32.54 -12.59 16.17
CA ASN A 398 -33.90 -13.08 15.85
C ASN A 398 -34.78 -11.99 15.20
N SER A 399 -34.26 -10.75 15.15
CA SER A 399 -34.94 -9.57 14.60
C SER A 399 -34.64 -9.33 13.11
N VAL A 400 -33.73 -10.13 12.48
CA VAL A 400 -33.24 -9.88 11.13
C VAL A 400 -33.97 -10.75 10.11
N ASP A 401 -34.38 -10.14 8.99
CA ASP A 401 -35.03 -10.82 7.86
C ASP A 401 -34.16 -11.94 7.26
N ALA A 402 -34.81 -12.94 6.66
CA ALA A 402 -34.14 -14.09 6.04
C ALA A 402 -33.12 -13.68 4.95
N LYS A 403 -33.36 -12.56 4.24
CA LYS A 403 -32.46 -12.00 3.22
C LYS A 403 -31.19 -11.47 3.87
N GLU A 404 -31.31 -10.69 4.92
CA GLU A 404 -30.18 -10.11 5.65
C GLU A 404 -29.36 -11.20 6.36
N LYS A 405 -30.01 -12.27 6.88
CA LYS A 405 -29.29 -13.45 7.41
C LYS A 405 -28.43 -14.12 6.37
N LYS A 406 -28.92 -14.21 5.12
CA LYS A 406 -28.15 -14.81 4.01
C LYS A 406 -26.96 -13.92 3.62
N GLU A 407 -27.16 -12.61 3.50
CA GLU A 407 -26.10 -11.63 3.19
C GLU A 407 -25.02 -11.65 4.29
N ARG A 408 -25.41 -11.68 5.57
CA ARG A 408 -24.45 -11.83 6.68
C ARG A 408 -23.69 -13.15 6.66
N ALA A 409 -24.33 -14.25 6.28
CA ALA A 409 -23.67 -15.54 6.16
C ALA A 409 -22.65 -15.56 5.01
N GLU A 410 -22.97 -14.94 3.88
CA GLU A 410 -22.05 -14.76 2.76
C GLU A 410 -20.86 -13.87 3.17
N ASP A 411 -21.10 -12.78 3.88
CA ASP A 411 -20.06 -11.90 4.41
C ASP A 411 -19.18 -12.60 5.45
N ARG A 412 -19.73 -13.41 6.35
CA ARG A 412 -18.96 -14.24 7.29
C ARG A 412 -18.01 -15.17 6.56
N GLN A 413 -18.46 -15.80 5.49
CA GLN A 413 -17.61 -16.71 4.71
C GLN A 413 -16.55 -15.94 3.92
N LYS A 414 -16.91 -14.80 3.33
CA LYS A 414 -16.01 -13.95 2.56
C LYS A 414 -14.92 -13.31 3.43
N TYR A 415 -15.28 -12.89 4.64
CA TYR A 415 -14.40 -12.14 5.55
C TYR A 415 -13.95 -12.95 6.78
N LYS A 416 -14.03 -14.28 6.71
CA LYS A 416 -13.68 -15.19 7.83
C LYS A 416 -12.26 -15.04 8.38
N ASP A 417 -11.35 -14.55 7.54
CA ASP A 417 -9.94 -14.36 7.91
C ASP A 417 -9.67 -13.00 8.55
N ILE A 418 -10.67 -12.10 8.60
CA ILE A 418 -10.55 -10.79 9.21
C ILE A 418 -11.14 -10.85 10.61
N ARG A 419 -10.25 -10.87 11.62
CA ARG A 419 -10.68 -11.00 13.01
C ARG A 419 -10.03 -9.90 13.85
N LEU A 420 -10.86 -9.11 14.49
CA LEU A 420 -10.42 -8.18 15.55
C LEU A 420 -10.54 -8.80 16.94
N ARG A 421 -11.17 -9.95 17.02
CA ARG A 421 -11.35 -10.73 18.25
C ARG A 421 -11.21 -12.22 17.93
N GLY A 422 -10.80 -13.03 18.92
CA GLY A 422 -10.87 -14.47 18.84
C GLY A 422 -12.29 -15.00 18.57
N ASP A 423 -12.43 -16.30 18.31
CA ASP A 423 -13.70 -16.90 17.87
C ASP A 423 -14.83 -16.90 18.95
N GLY A 424 -14.59 -16.32 20.10
CA GLY A 424 -15.54 -16.08 21.17
C GLY A 424 -16.08 -17.32 21.90
N LYS A 425 -15.99 -18.50 21.26
CA LYS A 425 -16.47 -19.78 21.86
C LYS A 425 -15.44 -20.43 22.77
N THR A 426 -14.18 -20.11 22.55
CA THR A 426 -13.04 -20.75 23.23
C THR A 426 -12.06 -19.77 23.82
N ASP A 427 -12.17 -18.46 23.50
CA ASP A 427 -11.31 -17.44 24.06
C ASP A 427 -11.80 -17.03 25.44
N ILE A 428 -10.93 -17.14 26.40
CA ILE A 428 -11.18 -16.82 27.81
C ILE A 428 -10.88 -15.35 28.10
N THR A 429 -10.09 -14.71 27.20
CA THR A 429 -9.72 -13.31 27.29
C THR A 429 -10.52 -12.49 26.29
N GLU A 430 -10.62 -11.18 26.45
CA GLU A 430 -11.24 -10.29 25.45
C GLU A 430 -10.53 -10.34 24.11
N GLY A 431 -9.20 -10.59 24.09
CA GLY A 431 -8.39 -10.99 22.94
C GLY A 431 -8.56 -10.13 21.69
N TYR A 432 -8.68 -8.81 21.85
CA TYR A 432 -8.77 -7.90 20.70
C TYR A 432 -7.40 -7.69 20.05
N ASP A 433 -7.37 -7.65 18.73
CA ASP A 433 -6.21 -7.19 17.98
C ASP A 433 -6.07 -5.67 18.09
N VAL A 434 -4.82 -5.22 18.12
CA VAL A 434 -4.50 -3.79 18.07
C VAL A 434 -4.84 -3.24 16.69
N LEU A 435 -5.71 -2.24 16.61
CA LEU A 435 -6.14 -1.66 15.35
C LEU A 435 -5.17 -0.56 14.90
N PRO A 436 -4.45 -0.77 13.78
CA PRO A 436 -3.51 0.22 13.27
C PRO A 436 -4.22 1.35 12.54
N ASN A 437 -3.85 2.56 12.88
CA ASN A 437 -4.32 3.77 12.22
C ASN A 437 -3.15 4.64 11.77
N PHE A 438 -3.36 5.40 10.71
CA PHE A 438 -2.35 6.30 10.18
C PHE A 438 -2.93 7.60 9.64
N PHE A 439 -2.17 8.68 9.79
CA PHE A 439 -2.34 9.89 9.02
C PHE A 439 -1.31 9.99 7.92
N ILE A 440 -1.72 10.60 6.81
CA ILE A 440 -0.82 10.93 5.70
C ILE A 440 -0.94 12.40 5.41
N SER A 441 0.15 13.14 5.59
CA SER A 441 0.30 14.52 5.16
C SER A 441 1.14 14.60 3.89
N ALA A 442 0.92 15.64 3.11
CA ALA A 442 1.73 15.93 1.94
C ALA A 442 2.91 16.85 2.30
N PHE A 443 4.08 16.57 1.75
CA PHE A 443 5.18 17.51 1.74
C PHE A 443 5.75 17.66 0.33
N VAL A 444 6.44 18.76 0.07
CA VAL A 444 7.20 18.96 -1.15
C VAL A 444 8.68 18.82 -0.83
N ASP A 445 9.34 17.94 -1.57
CA ASP A 445 10.78 17.73 -1.41
C ASP A 445 11.58 19.00 -1.73
N LYS A 446 12.58 19.31 -0.90
CA LYS A 446 13.40 20.52 -1.07
C LYS A 446 14.11 20.56 -2.41
N ASP A 447 14.57 19.42 -2.89
CA ASP A 447 15.20 19.28 -4.20
C ASP A 447 14.18 19.28 -5.34
N ARG A 448 12.89 19.34 -5.04
CA ARG A 448 11.76 19.35 -5.99
C ARG A 448 11.78 18.16 -6.94
N LYS A 449 12.22 17.02 -6.45
CA LYS A 449 12.30 15.77 -7.22
C LYS A 449 10.98 15.01 -7.21
N TYR A 450 10.59 14.53 -8.39
CA TYR A 450 9.42 13.65 -8.54
C TYR A 450 9.70 12.22 -8.06
N ASP A 451 10.95 11.85 -7.91
CA ASP A 451 11.37 10.59 -7.30
C ASP A 451 12.58 10.85 -6.42
N ALA A 452 12.35 10.87 -5.13
CA ALA A 452 13.37 11.03 -4.09
C ALA A 452 13.80 9.68 -3.47
N GLY A 453 13.47 8.56 -4.12
CA GLY A 453 13.81 7.23 -3.65
C GLY A 453 13.15 6.91 -2.30
N ASP A 454 13.94 6.59 -1.29
CA ASP A 454 13.42 6.28 0.06
C ASP A 454 12.81 7.48 0.78
N ASN A 455 13.13 8.71 0.36
CA ASN A 455 12.56 9.93 0.95
C ASN A 455 11.15 10.27 0.43
N ASN A 456 10.55 9.46 -0.45
CA ASN A 456 9.18 9.66 -0.90
C ASN A 456 8.12 9.39 0.19
N LEU A 457 8.49 8.64 1.21
CA LEU A 457 7.71 8.43 2.44
C LEU A 457 8.64 8.62 3.64
N LYS A 458 8.24 9.41 4.60
CA LYS A 458 8.98 9.62 5.84
C LYS A 458 8.05 9.81 7.03
N ASN A 459 8.59 9.65 8.22
CA ASN A 459 7.87 9.86 9.46
C ASN A 459 7.61 11.35 9.67
N HIS A 460 6.39 11.70 10.00
CA HIS A 460 6.06 13.08 10.40
C HIS A 460 6.68 13.39 11.76
N ILE A 461 7.56 14.39 11.81
CA ILE A 461 8.33 14.73 12.99
C ILE A 461 7.70 15.91 13.71
N VAL A 462 7.46 15.74 14.99
CA VAL A 462 7.02 16.81 15.90
C VAL A 462 8.06 17.05 17.01
N VAL A 463 8.03 18.24 17.59
CA VAL A 463 8.90 18.57 18.73
C VAL A 463 8.13 18.33 20.03
N ARG A 464 8.57 17.37 20.84
CA ARG A 464 8.04 17.12 22.20
C ARG A 464 9.17 17.23 23.21
N ASN A 465 8.98 18.08 24.21
CA ASN A 465 10.00 18.33 25.26
C ASN A 465 11.39 18.68 24.66
N GLY A 466 11.43 19.50 23.62
CA GLY A 466 12.66 19.91 22.94
C GLY A 466 13.33 18.84 22.08
N LYS A 467 12.75 17.64 21.95
CA LYS A 467 13.27 16.55 21.11
C LYS A 467 12.40 16.34 19.90
N LYS A 468 13.03 16.13 18.75
CA LYS A 468 12.37 15.71 17.50
C LYS A 468 12.00 14.23 17.61
N VAL A 469 10.71 13.94 17.54
CA VAL A 469 10.19 12.56 17.65
C VAL A 469 9.16 12.30 16.54
N HIS A 470 9.03 11.04 16.12
CA HIS A 470 7.95 10.63 15.23
C HIS A 470 6.60 10.87 15.90
N ASN A 471 5.67 11.49 15.17
CA ASN A 471 4.35 11.79 15.69
C ASN A 471 3.48 10.53 15.75
N THR A 472 3.55 9.84 16.87
CA THR A 472 2.81 8.61 17.15
C THR A 472 2.03 8.74 18.42
N TYR A 473 0.87 8.08 18.46
CA TYR A 473 0.00 8.01 19.62
C TYR A 473 -0.40 6.55 19.85
N ILE A 474 -0.26 6.09 21.09
CA ILE A 474 -0.97 4.90 21.55
C ILE A 474 -2.02 5.42 22.53
N SER A 475 -3.27 5.16 22.23
CA SER A 475 -4.39 5.45 23.13
C SER A 475 -4.95 4.13 23.63
N TYR A 476 -5.01 3.98 24.92
CA TYR A 476 -5.68 2.87 25.57
C TYR A 476 -6.55 3.42 26.71
N GLN A 477 -7.65 2.72 26.97
CA GLN A 477 -8.60 3.14 28.00
C GLN A 477 -8.02 2.90 29.40
N PHE A 478 -7.26 1.82 29.55
CA PHE A 478 -6.63 1.42 30.82
C PHE A 478 -5.13 1.29 30.66
N THR A 479 -4.39 1.74 31.63
CA THR A 479 -2.94 1.54 31.70
C THR A 479 -2.59 0.06 31.71
N ASN A 480 -1.45 -0.31 31.10
CA ASN A 480 -0.94 -1.67 31.07
C ASN A 480 -1.88 -2.71 30.40
N ARG A 481 -2.71 -2.28 29.42
CA ARG A 481 -3.62 -3.15 28.67
C ARG A 481 -3.50 -2.86 27.18
N LEU A 482 -2.74 -3.68 26.46
CA LEU A 482 -2.55 -3.52 25.01
C LEU A 482 -3.72 -4.09 24.21
N PHE A 483 -4.22 -5.26 24.61
CA PHE A 483 -5.25 -6.01 23.87
C PHE A 483 -6.68 -5.68 24.33
N ASP A 484 -6.90 -4.43 24.70
CA ASP A 484 -8.23 -3.92 25.03
C ASP A 484 -8.94 -3.45 23.74
N ARG A 485 -10.28 -3.53 23.75
CA ARG A 485 -11.14 -3.13 22.63
C ARG A 485 -10.86 -1.72 22.13
N ASP A 486 -10.55 -0.80 23.01
CA ASP A 486 -10.38 0.62 22.71
C ASP A 486 -8.90 1.00 22.49
N THR A 487 -7.98 0.04 22.42
CA THR A 487 -6.58 0.32 22.12
C THR A 487 -6.41 0.69 20.64
N LEU A 488 -5.86 1.86 20.42
CA LEU A 488 -5.59 2.42 19.10
C LEU A 488 -4.12 2.81 19.00
N VAL A 489 -3.46 2.37 17.95
CA VAL A 489 -2.13 2.87 17.58
C VAL A 489 -2.25 3.72 16.33
N LEU A 490 -1.83 4.97 16.43
CA LEU A 490 -1.92 5.95 15.36
C LEU A 490 -0.53 6.50 15.06
N SER A 491 -0.10 6.42 13.82
CA SER A 491 1.17 6.94 13.32
C SER A 491 0.94 7.95 12.21
N HIS A 492 1.76 9.00 12.17
CA HIS A 492 1.65 10.06 11.18
C HIS A 492 2.84 10.04 10.22
N TYR A 493 2.56 10.02 8.94
CA TYR A 493 3.54 9.96 7.85
C TYR A 493 3.41 11.13 6.90
N ASP A 494 4.52 11.50 6.29
CA ASP A 494 4.58 12.49 5.21
C ASP A 494 4.92 11.81 3.89
N VAL A 495 4.11 12.05 2.86
CA VAL A 495 4.37 11.58 1.49
C VAL A 495 4.84 12.72 0.61
N ASN A 496 5.81 12.44 -0.27
CA ASN A 496 6.23 13.40 -1.28
C ASN A 496 5.08 13.64 -2.28
N PHE A 497 4.49 14.84 -2.21
CA PHE A 497 3.35 15.21 -3.04
C PHE A 497 3.65 15.12 -4.53
N LEU A 498 4.86 15.51 -4.94
CA LEU A 498 5.30 15.43 -6.33
C LEU A 498 5.30 13.99 -6.83
N TYR A 499 5.82 13.08 -6.01
CA TYR A 499 5.89 11.66 -6.35
C TYR A 499 4.51 11.03 -6.47
N VAL A 500 3.62 11.26 -5.51
CA VAL A 500 2.27 10.64 -5.56
C VAL A 500 1.44 11.16 -6.73
N ILE A 501 1.53 12.45 -7.04
CA ILE A 501 0.88 13.04 -8.24
C ILE A 501 1.45 12.43 -9.53
N TYR A 502 2.77 12.35 -9.63
CA TYR A 502 3.45 11.75 -10.78
C TYR A 502 3.07 10.29 -10.97
N LEU A 503 3.14 9.49 -9.88
CA LEU A 503 2.82 8.07 -9.90
C LEU A 503 1.35 7.82 -10.29
N TYR A 504 0.44 8.62 -9.74
CA TYR A 504 -0.98 8.55 -10.07
C TYR A 504 -1.24 8.88 -11.55
N ALA A 505 -0.67 9.98 -12.03
CA ALA A 505 -0.90 10.47 -13.40
C ALA A 505 -0.22 9.64 -14.48
N ARG A 506 0.86 8.91 -14.17
CA ARG A 506 1.62 8.11 -15.13
C ARG A 506 0.92 6.83 -15.58
N GLY A 507 0.08 6.24 -14.72
CA GLY A 507 -0.75 5.08 -15.07
C GLY A 507 -0.05 3.72 -15.16
N ARG A 508 1.22 3.60 -14.73
CA ARG A 508 1.93 2.31 -14.71
C ARG A 508 1.55 1.47 -13.50
N ASN A 509 0.72 0.45 -13.70
CA ASN A 509 0.18 -0.40 -12.64
C ASN A 509 1.25 -1.10 -11.81
N GLY A 510 2.36 -1.55 -12.42
CA GLY A 510 3.44 -2.22 -11.70
C GLY A 510 4.14 -1.31 -10.67
N GLU A 511 4.40 -0.04 -11.02
CA GLU A 511 5.00 0.94 -10.10
C GLU A 511 4.05 1.31 -8.96
N LYS A 512 2.75 1.47 -9.26
CA LYS A 512 1.71 1.72 -8.23
C LYS A 512 1.62 0.55 -7.25
N LEU A 513 1.62 -0.69 -7.75
CA LEU A 513 1.55 -1.89 -6.90
C LEU A 513 2.81 -2.05 -6.04
N TRP A 514 3.99 -1.82 -6.61
CA TRP A 514 5.24 -1.85 -5.85
C TRP A 514 5.24 -0.82 -4.71
N TRP A 515 4.83 0.42 -5.01
CA TRP A 515 4.71 1.49 -4.01
C TRP A 515 3.71 1.14 -2.91
N LYS A 516 2.53 0.64 -3.29
CA LYS A 516 1.49 0.19 -2.37
C LYS A 516 2.04 -0.81 -1.35
N ASN A 517 2.71 -1.84 -1.82
CA ASN A 517 3.28 -2.89 -0.96
C ASN A 517 4.38 -2.32 -0.05
N LYS A 518 5.28 -1.50 -0.58
CA LYS A 518 6.35 -0.85 0.19
C LYS A 518 5.80 0.02 1.33
N VAL A 519 4.80 0.85 1.04
CA VAL A 519 4.18 1.74 2.05
C VAL A 519 3.50 0.93 3.14
N ARG A 520 2.72 -0.08 2.79
CA ARG A 520 2.01 -0.94 3.75
C ARG A 520 2.99 -1.70 4.65
N GLU A 521 4.04 -2.25 4.08
CA GLU A 521 5.11 -2.91 4.85
C GLU A 521 5.80 -1.95 5.81
N THR A 522 6.11 -0.73 5.35
CA THR A 522 6.72 0.31 6.17
C THR A 522 5.80 0.68 7.35
N PHE A 523 4.52 0.93 7.10
CA PHE A 523 3.55 1.24 8.16
C PHE A 523 3.48 0.12 9.19
N ARG A 524 3.32 -1.13 8.75
CA ARG A 524 3.27 -2.28 9.64
C ARG A 524 4.52 -2.40 10.52
N LYS A 525 5.70 -2.31 9.89
CA LYS A 525 6.98 -2.40 10.60
C LYS A 525 7.13 -1.32 11.66
N GLU A 526 6.84 -0.08 11.31
CA GLU A 526 7.05 1.05 12.22
C GLU A 526 6.01 1.10 13.34
N ILE A 527 4.75 0.77 13.06
CA ILE A 527 3.71 0.67 14.10
C ILE A 527 4.08 -0.43 15.10
N ARG A 528 4.59 -1.57 14.63
CA ARG A 528 5.10 -2.64 15.51
C ARG A 528 6.24 -2.16 16.39
N GLN A 529 7.21 -1.43 15.85
CA GLN A 529 8.32 -0.85 16.62
C GLN A 529 7.83 0.11 17.73
N VAL A 530 6.80 0.90 17.44
CA VAL A 530 6.18 1.79 18.44
C VAL A 530 5.56 0.98 19.56
N ILE A 531 4.87 -0.12 19.28
CA ILE A 531 4.28 -1.00 20.27
C ILE A 531 5.39 -1.67 21.10
N GLU A 532 6.40 -2.26 20.46
CA GLU A 532 7.53 -2.93 21.12
C GLU A 532 8.36 -1.97 22.01
N SER A 533 8.42 -0.69 21.66
CA SER A 533 9.09 0.31 22.49
C SER A 533 8.36 0.58 23.83
N LYS A 534 7.06 0.33 23.89
CA LYS A 534 6.21 0.59 25.05
C LYS A 534 5.84 -0.68 25.82
N PHE A 535 5.73 -1.82 25.13
CA PHE A 535 5.33 -3.08 25.71
C PHE A 535 6.43 -4.14 25.57
N GLU A 536 6.58 -4.93 26.59
CA GLU A 536 7.36 -6.16 26.58
C GLU A 536 6.44 -7.34 26.31
N PHE A 537 6.85 -8.25 25.45
CA PHE A 537 6.08 -9.43 25.10
C PHE A 537 6.76 -10.69 25.63
N ARG A 538 5.95 -11.61 26.15
CA ARG A 538 6.40 -12.92 26.59
C ARG A 538 5.45 -13.99 26.07
N ALA A 539 5.97 -15.17 25.76
CA ALA A 539 5.15 -16.34 25.48
C ALA A 539 4.85 -17.06 26.79
N MET A 540 3.64 -17.58 26.91
CA MET A 540 3.29 -18.43 28.05
C MET A 540 2.37 -19.58 27.64
N THR A 541 2.49 -20.69 28.36
CA THR A 541 1.66 -21.89 28.18
C THR A 541 1.34 -22.48 29.56
N PRO A 542 0.14 -23.05 29.75
CA PRO A 542 -0.22 -23.62 31.04
C PRO A 542 0.69 -24.79 31.43
N LEU A 543 1.06 -24.88 32.69
CA LEU A 543 1.85 -25.99 33.23
C LEU A 543 1.05 -27.30 33.23
N ARG A 544 -0.29 -27.23 33.29
CA ARG A 544 -1.20 -28.37 33.28
C ARG A 544 -2.43 -28.04 32.44
N VAL A 545 -3.03 -29.04 31.84
CA VAL A 545 -4.26 -28.86 31.05
C VAL A 545 -5.40 -28.33 31.94
N GLY A 546 -6.04 -27.24 31.51
CA GLY A 546 -7.17 -26.61 32.19
C GLY A 546 -6.81 -25.61 33.27
N VAL A 547 -5.54 -25.50 33.69
CA VAL A 547 -5.09 -24.51 34.67
C VAL A 547 -5.24 -23.08 34.15
N ASP A 548 -5.04 -22.88 32.87
CA ASP A 548 -5.26 -21.61 32.17
C ASP A 548 -6.69 -21.12 32.35
N LYS A 549 -7.66 -21.98 32.12
CA LYS A 549 -9.09 -21.64 32.25
C LYS A 549 -9.48 -21.33 33.68
N GLU A 550 -8.98 -22.11 34.62
CA GLU A 550 -9.23 -21.90 36.04
C GLU A 550 -8.59 -20.61 36.54
N TYR A 551 -7.30 -20.38 36.18
CA TYR A 551 -6.58 -19.17 36.57
C TYR A 551 -7.25 -17.93 35.98
N ILE A 552 -7.51 -17.90 34.66
CA ILE A 552 -8.10 -16.75 34.00
C ILE A 552 -9.51 -16.48 34.56
N LYS A 553 -10.30 -17.51 34.85
CA LYS A 553 -11.62 -17.36 35.46
C LYS A 553 -11.57 -16.71 36.84
N THR A 554 -10.58 -17.08 37.66
CA THR A 554 -10.47 -16.61 39.06
C THR A 554 -9.69 -15.29 39.17
N HIS A 555 -8.74 -15.04 38.26
CA HIS A 555 -7.80 -13.89 38.29
C HIS A 555 -7.88 -13.02 37.03
N PHE A 556 -9.04 -13.01 36.32
CA PHE A 556 -9.17 -12.33 35.04
C PHE A 556 -8.76 -10.85 35.09
N GLN A 557 -8.97 -10.16 36.23
CA GLN A 557 -8.64 -8.75 36.40
C GLN A 557 -7.13 -8.47 36.24
N ASN A 558 -6.29 -9.44 36.63
CA ASN A 558 -4.83 -9.29 36.56
C ASN A 558 -4.30 -9.40 35.13
N VAL A 559 -5.00 -10.14 34.28
CA VAL A 559 -4.56 -10.51 32.93
C VAL A 559 -5.42 -9.95 31.80
N LEU A 560 -6.53 -9.29 32.14
CA LEU A 560 -7.46 -8.68 31.18
C LEU A 560 -6.71 -7.62 30.32
N GLY A 561 -6.81 -7.76 29.00
CA GLY A 561 -6.14 -6.89 28.04
C GLY A 561 -4.60 -7.04 27.98
N LYS A 562 -4.02 -7.99 28.75
CA LYS A 562 -2.59 -8.32 28.73
C LYS A 562 -2.30 -9.64 28.04
N ILE A 563 -3.23 -10.59 28.08
CA ILE A 563 -3.10 -11.91 27.45
C ILE A 563 -3.83 -11.94 26.14
N TYR A 564 -3.19 -12.50 25.10
CA TYR A 564 -3.72 -12.63 23.76
C TYR A 564 -3.30 -13.97 23.14
N THR A 565 -4.21 -14.58 22.35
CA THR A 565 -3.97 -15.83 21.61
C THR A 565 -3.91 -15.55 20.11
N PRO A 566 -2.76 -15.08 19.57
CA PRO A 566 -2.65 -14.66 18.16
C PRO A 566 -2.75 -15.83 17.17
N TYR A 567 -2.54 -17.04 17.64
CA TYR A 567 -2.50 -18.24 16.82
C TYR A 567 -3.64 -19.20 17.16
N LYS A 568 -3.95 -20.08 16.21
CA LYS A 568 -5.04 -21.07 16.38
C LYS A 568 -4.80 -22.10 17.50
N ASN A 569 -3.57 -22.20 17.97
CA ASN A 569 -3.24 -23.08 19.06
C ASN A 569 -3.64 -22.42 20.38
N LYS A 570 -4.72 -22.90 20.98
CA LYS A 570 -5.41 -22.29 22.12
C LYS A 570 -4.71 -22.47 23.47
N GLU A 571 -3.62 -23.19 23.50
CA GLU A 571 -2.84 -23.44 24.70
C GLU A 571 -1.63 -22.51 24.82
N TYR A 572 -1.40 -21.66 23.80
CA TYR A 572 -0.33 -20.66 23.79
C TYR A 572 -0.90 -19.27 23.90
N TYR A 573 -0.30 -18.50 24.77
CA TYR A 573 -0.66 -17.11 25.01
C TYR A 573 0.53 -16.19 24.78
N SER A 574 0.28 -15.02 24.24
CA SER A 574 1.20 -13.88 24.33
C SER A 574 0.79 -12.97 25.47
N LEU A 575 1.74 -12.64 26.33
CA LEU A 575 1.57 -11.71 27.44
C LEU A 575 2.22 -10.39 27.05
N ALA A 576 1.49 -9.28 27.15
CA ALA A 576 2.00 -7.93 26.93
C ALA A 576 2.02 -7.14 28.24
N LEU A 577 3.18 -6.60 28.60
CA LEU A 577 3.39 -5.83 29.81
C LEU A 577 3.92 -4.44 29.46
N ASP A 578 3.37 -3.40 30.08
CA ASP A 578 3.83 -2.02 29.89
C ASP A 578 5.21 -1.84 30.53
N ARG A 579 6.20 -1.42 29.73
CA ARG A 579 7.58 -1.21 30.19
C ARG A 579 7.71 -0.07 31.21
N THR A 580 6.74 0.84 31.25
CA THR A 580 6.81 1.99 32.17
C THR A 580 6.47 1.62 33.61
N ASP A 581 5.66 0.59 33.83
CA ASP A 581 5.21 0.00 35.11
C ASP A 581 5.60 0.80 36.37
N PRO A 582 5.01 1.97 36.60
CA PRO A 582 5.45 2.87 37.66
C PRO A 582 5.24 2.30 39.09
N GLU A 583 4.42 1.26 39.21
CA GLU A 583 4.05 0.63 40.47
C GLU A 583 4.75 -0.71 40.72
N GLY A 584 5.58 -1.20 39.80
CA GLY A 584 6.27 -2.49 39.90
C GLY A 584 5.33 -3.69 39.98
N ASN A 585 4.18 -3.60 39.32
CA ASN A 585 3.16 -4.68 39.32
C ASN A 585 3.50 -5.80 38.34
N ASN A 586 4.34 -5.57 37.35
CA ASN A 586 4.69 -6.56 36.35
C ASN A 586 5.48 -7.73 36.98
N ASP A 587 6.45 -7.46 37.84
CA ASP A 587 7.25 -8.51 38.52
C ASP A 587 6.36 -9.38 39.39
N LYS A 588 5.45 -8.77 40.15
CA LYS A 588 4.50 -9.50 40.99
C LYS A 588 3.57 -10.40 40.14
N LEU A 589 3.09 -9.87 39.04
CA LEU A 589 2.26 -10.64 38.11
C LEU A 589 3.04 -11.80 37.50
N LEU A 590 4.29 -11.59 37.10
CA LEU A 590 5.13 -12.63 36.53
C LEU A 590 5.44 -13.72 37.55
N GLU A 591 5.70 -13.39 38.79
CA GLU A 591 5.89 -14.37 39.88
C GLU A 591 4.61 -15.19 40.12
N GLU A 592 3.44 -14.55 40.08
CA GLU A 592 2.17 -15.23 40.20
C GLU A 592 1.91 -16.15 39.02
N LEU A 593 2.07 -15.65 37.78
CA LEU A 593 1.85 -16.42 36.56
C LEU A 593 2.77 -17.64 36.48
N ARG A 594 4.02 -17.55 36.89
CA ARG A 594 4.98 -18.67 36.88
C ARG A 594 4.56 -19.85 37.74
N ARG A 595 3.62 -19.69 38.67
CA ARG A 595 3.05 -20.80 39.44
C ARG A 595 2.08 -21.66 38.64
N TYR A 596 1.48 -21.09 37.60
CA TYR A 596 0.42 -21.72 36.79
C TYR A 596 0.83 -21.91 35.35
N PHE A 597 1.76 -21.09 34.85
CA PHE A 597 2.22 -21.06 33.47
C PHE A 597 3.73 -21.14 33.40
N TYR A 598 4.21 -21.76 32.33
CA TYR A 598 5.57 -21.54 31.89
C TYR A 598 5.61 -20.19 31.13
N VAL A 599 6.40 -19.28 31.61
CA VAL A 599 6.55 -17.92 31.02
C VAL A 599 7.97 -17.77 30.49
N THR A 600 8.11 -17.50 29.21
CA THR A 600 9.42 -17.34 28.54
C THR A 600 10.06 -15.99 28.88
N ASP A 601 11.31 -15.82 28.47
CA ASP A 601 11.93 -14.50 28.36
C ASP A 601 11.24 -13.67 27.28
N GLU A 602 11.70 -12.44 27.09
CA GLU A 602 11.12 -11.51 26.11
C GLU A 602 11.14 -12.10 24.68
N ILE A 603 10.01 -12.00 23.99
CA ILE A 603 9.83 -12.32 22.60
C ILE A 603 9.47 -11.06 21.81
N LYS A 604 9.57 -11.11 20.48
CA LYS A 604 9.13 -9.99 19.63
C LYS A 604 7.61 -10.00 19.45
N LEU A 605 7.04 -8.82 19.21
CA LEU A 605 5.62 -8.71 18.86
C LEU A 605 5.32 -9.56 17.64
N GLY A 606 4.30 -10.42 17.75
CA GLY A 606 3.84 -11.27 16.66
C GLY A 606 4.68 -12.53 16.43
N GLU A 607 5.74 -12.73 17.20
CA GLU A 607 6.47 -14.00 17.23
C GLU A 607 5.53 -15.10 17.73
N ASP A 608 5.56 -16.27 17.04
CA ASP A 608 4.75 -17.40 17.49
C ASP A 608 5.25 -17.86 18.86
N PRO A 609 4.40 -17.84 19.89
CA PRO A 609 4.79 -18.27 21.23
C PRO A 609 5.36 -19.70 21.28
N SER A 610 4.89 -20.58 20.37
CA SER A 610 5.35 -21.96 20.28
C SER A 610 6.82 -22.06 19.83
N VAL A 611 7.24 -21.21 18.92
CA VAL A 611 8.61 -21.23 18.38
C VAL A 611 9.65 -20.97 19.47
N LYS A 612 9.33 -20.11 20.43
CA LYS A 612 10.23 -19.84 21.55
C LYS A 612 10.42 -21.05 22.45
N LEU A 613 9.35 -21.82 22.71
CA LEU A 613 9.44 -23.07 23.44
C LEU A 613 10.25 -24.11 22.66
N ASP A 614 10.00 -24.24 21.37
CA ASP A 614 10.76 -25.16 20.51
C ASP A 614 12.25 -24.75 20.49
N THR A 615 12.56 -23.45 20.49
CA THR A 615 13.93 -22.95 20.55
C THR A 615 14.59 -23.24 21.92
N ILE A 616 13.85 -23.08 23.01
CA ILE A 616 14.33 -23.41 24.36
C ILE A 616 14.55 -24.93 24.46
N ILE A 617 13.66 -25.71 23.89
CA ILE A 617 13.74 -27.16 23.81
C ILE A 617 14.91 -27.61 22.92
N GLN A 618 15.29 -26.85 21.88
CA GLN A 618 16.41 -27.16 20.98
C GLN A 618 17.80 -26.91 21.61
N ASN A 619 17.89 -26.16 22.69
CA ASN A 619 19.15 -26.01 23.44
C ASN A 619 19.34 -27.24 24.32
N GLU A 620 20.39 -28.02 24.04
CA GLU A 620 20.73 -29.29 24.72
C GLU A 620 20.87 -29.18 26.23
N ASP A 621 20.95 -27.98 26.80
CA ASP A 621 21.11 -27.69 28.22
C ASP A 621 19.78 -27.54 28.99
N VAL A 622 18.62 -27.57 28.31
CA VAL A 622 17.33 -27.38 28.99
C VAL A 622 16.70 -28.76 29.35
N GLU A 623 16.84 -29.12 30.60
CA GLU A 623 16.07 -30.21 31.19
C GLU A 623 14.67 -29.74 31.57
N ILE A 624 13.64 -30.27 30.92
CA ILE A 624 12.27 -30.13 31.40
C ILE A 624 12.05 -31.12 32.51
N ARG A 625 12.19 -30.69 33.75
CA ARG A 625 11.96 -31.53 34.92
C ARG A 625 10.49 -31.52 35.34
N PHE A 626 9.85 -32.65 35.28
CA PHE A 626 8.53 -32.84 35.90
C PHE A 626 8.67 -33.37 37.29
N VAL A 627 8.18 -32.61 38.28
CA VAL A 627 7.98 -33.15 39.62
C VAL A 627 6.60 -33.81 39.65
N SER A 628 6.54 -35.11 39.43
CA SER A 628 5.30 -35.85 39.58
C SER A 628 5.33 -36.63 40.90
N ASN A 629 4.80 -36.03 41.94
CA ASN A 629 4.48 -36.74 43.19
C ASN A 629 3.01 -37.13 43.29
N VAL A 630 2.36 -37.36 42.15
CA VAL A 630 0.91 -37.62 42.13
C VAL A 630 0.70 -39.11 41.93
N GLY A 631 -0.06 -39.71 42.80
CA GLY A 631 -0.51 -41.11 42.66
C GLY A 631 -1.46 -41.25 41.48
N LEU A 632 -1.58 -42.47 40.94
CA LEU A 632 -2.49 -42.79 39.81
C LEU A 632 -3.94 -42.33 40.04
N SER A 633 -4.37 -42.18 41.28
CA SER A 633 -5.71 -41.76 41.65
C SER A 633 -6.01 -40.28 41.43
N ASP A 634 -4.99 -39.41 41.37
CA ASP A 634 -5.21 -37.96 41.35
C ASP A 634 -5.26 -37.34 39.94
N ASP A 635 -4.93 -38.13 38.92
CA ASP A 635 -4.77 -37.63 37.53
C ASP A 635 -5.69 -38.32 36.49
N MET A 636 -6.74 -39.00 36.93
CA MET A 636 -7.58 -39.84 36.03
C MET A 636 -8.18 -39.04 34.87
N ASP A 637 -8.54 -37.80 35.06
CA ASP A 637 -9.16 -36.95 34.04
C ASP A 637 -8.15 -36.05 33.30
N SER A 638 -6.86 -36.01 33.72
CA SER A 638 -5.86 -35.23 33.03
C SER A 638 -5.26 -35.94 31.83
N ARG A 639 -4.99 -35.20 30.75
CA ARG A 639 -4.34 -35.75 29.55
C ARG A 639 -2.83 -35.85 29.78
N CYS A 640 -2.39 -36.93 30.39
CA CYS A 640 -1.01 -37.11 30.80
C CYS A 640 -0.33 -38.35 30.22
N VAL A 641 -1.05 -39.21 29.47
CA VAL A 641 -0.51 -40.43 28.89
C VAL A 641 -0.21 -40.22 27.42
N LEU A 642 1.06 -40.26 27.04
CA LEU A 642 1.53 -40.20 25.65
C LEU A 642 1.53 -41.63 25.07
N THR A 643 0.93 -41.81 23.92
CA THR A 643 0.90 -43.09 23.20
C THR A 643 1.97 -43.14 22.12
N GLY A 644 2.67 -44.28 22.00
CA GLY A 644 3.67 -44.50 20.96
C GLY A 644 3.51 -45.92 20.33
N TYR A 645 3.43 -45.97 19.00
CA TYR A 645 3.42 -47.24 18.29
C TYR A 645 4.85 -47.76 18.10
N ILE A 646 5.13 -48.97 18.58
CA ILE A 646 6.43 -49.61 18.47
C ILE A 646 6.30 -50.74 17.44
N GLY A 647 6.84 -50.50 16.25
CA GLY A 647 6.82 -51.46 15.16
C GLY A 647 7.91 -52.55 15.29
N LYS A 648 7.71 -53.73 14.74
CA LYS A 648 8.69 -54.82 14.77
C LYS A 648 10.05 -54.47 14.17
N ASN A 649 10.12 -53.48 13.34
CA ASN A 649 11.34 -53.02 12.68
C ASN A 649 12.09 -51.94 13.48
N GLU A 650 11.60 -51.52 14.62
CA GLU A 650 12.27 -50.53 15.44
C GLU A 650 13.38 -51.17 16.29
N VAL A 651 14.49 -50.47 16.42
CA VAL A 651 15.70 -50.94 17.12
C VAL A 651 15.41 -51.37 18.57
N ASN A 652 14.46 -50.71 19.21
CA ASN A 652 14.12 -50.92 20.62
C ASN A 652 12.88 -51.84 20.82
N TYR A 653 12.39 -52.51 19.74
CA TYR A 653 11.20 -53.35 19.83
C TYR A 653 11.31 -54.44 20.92
N CYS A 654 12.43 -55.16 20.97
CA CYS A 654 12.66 -56.19 21.97
C CYS A 654 12.66 -55.64 23.40
N ASP A 655 13.22 -54.47 23.62
CA ASP A 655 13.27 -53.87 24.97
C ASP A 655 11.87 -53.44 25.45
N PHE A 656 11.02 -52.99 24.53
CA PHE A 656 9.62 -52.71 24.86
C PHE A 656 8.82 -53.97 25.09
N GLU A 657 9.07 -55.02 24.32
CA GLU A 657 8.36 -56.33 24.44
C GLU A 657 8.61 -56.99 25.80
N ILE A 658 9.81 -56.84 26.36
CA ILE A 658 10.21 -57.41 27.67
C ILE A 658 10.12 -56.40 28.82
N HIS A 659 9.50 -55.22 28.58
CA HIS A 659 9.31 -54.12 29.57
C HIS A 659 10.62 -53.57 30.16
N LYS A 660 11.71 -53.54 29.38
CA LYS A 660 13.03 -53.03 29.77
C LYS A 660 13.47 -51.80 28.97
N ALA A 661 12.57 -51.21 28.20
CA ALA A 661 12.88 -50.00 27.49
C ALA A 661 13.22 -48.86 28.47
N LYS A 662 14.31 -48.14 28.14
CA LYS A 662 14.80 -47.05 28.99
C LYS A 662 14.33 -45.69 28.50
N SER A 663 13.99 -45.59 27.24
CA SER A 663 13.63 -44.33 26.61
C SER A 663 12.84 -44.52 25.31
N TYR A 664 12.22 -43.42 24.86
CA TYR A 664 11.55 -43.33 23.58
C TYR A 664 11.86 -41.98 22.93
N ASP A 665 12.02 -41.97 21.60
CA ASP A 665 12.30 -40.79 20.82
C ASP A 665 11.15 -40.47 19.90
N MET A 666 10.74 -39.22 19.84
CA MET A 666 9.67 -38.74 19.00
C MET A 666 10.12 -37.49 18.21
N ARG A 667 9.70 -37.35 16.95
CA ARG A 667 10.06 -36.21 16.13
C ARG A 667 9.35 -34.91 16.54
N TYR A 668 8.10 -35.00 16.92
CA TYR A 668 7.28 -33.84 17.20
C TYR A 668 6.17 -34.19 18.21
N LEU A 669 6.06 -33.31 19.19
CA LEU A 669 4.90 -33.20 20.07
C LEU A 669 4.63 -31.70 20.26
N PRO A 670 3.37 -31.21 20.20
CA PRO A 670 3.08 -29.83 20.54
C PRO A 670 3.64 -29.48 21.93
N SER A 671 4.30 -28.33 22.03
CA SER A 671 5.00 -27.96 23.26
C SER A 671 4.08 -27.79 24.48
N SER A 672 2.82 -27.40 24.28
CA SER A 672 1.77 -27.41 25.28
C SER A 672 1.52 -28.82 25.88
N ASN A 673 1.62 -29.81 25.03
CA ASN A 673 1.40 -31.21 25.42
C ASN A 673 2.64 -31.81 26.12
N LEU A 674 3.82 -31.27 25.82
CA LEU A 674 5.08 -31.79 26.36
C LEU A 674 5.11 -31.68 27.89
N LEU A 675 4.64 -30.55 28.43
CA LEU A 675 4.58 -30.33 29.87
C LEU A 675 3.56 -31.20 30.60
N SER A 676 2.62 -31.80 29.88
CA SER A 676 1.58 -32.66 30.43
C SER A 676 1.96 -34.13 30.49
N VAL A 677 3.03 -34.54 29.76
CA VAL A 677 3.42 -35.96 29.67
C VAL A 677 3.96 -36.44 31.02
N LYS A 678 3.28 -37.41 31.61
CA LYS A 678 3.72 -38.11 32.82
C LYS A 678 3.97 -39.58 32.60
N TYR A 679 3.24 -40.17 31.67
CA TYR A 679 3.31 -41.59 31.35
C TYR A 679 3.45 -41.79 29.85
N PHE A 680 4.16 -42.86 29.49
CA PHE A 680 4.27 -43.33 28.12
C PHE A 680 3.65 -44.70 27.97
N LEU A 681 2.66 -44.84 27.10
CA LEU A 681 1.98 -46.06 26.78
C LEU A 681 2.53 -46.62 25.47
N PRO A 682 3.39 -47.66 25.50
CA PRO A 682 3.87 -48.31 24.29
C PRO A 682 2.81 -49.24 23.72
N MET A 683 2.50 -49.08 22.42
CA MET A 683 1.68 -50.03 21.65
C MET A 683 2.63 -50.95 20.89
N VAL A 684 3.07 -52.01 21.51
CA VAL A 684 4.07 -52.95 20.97
C VAL A 684 3.39 -53.92 19.97
N GLY A 685 3.65 -53.73 18.69
CA GLY A 685 2.96 -54.52 17.65
C GLY A 685 1.44 -54.35 17.65
N GLY A 686 0.92 -53.27 18.22
CA GLY A 686 -0.49 -53.00 18.39
C GLY A 686 -1.10 -53.46 19.72
N PHE A 687 -0.31 -54.07 20.60
CA PHE A 687 -0.77 -54.55 21.92
C PHE A 687 -0.34 -53.59 23.05
N ILE A 688 -1.19 -53.47 24.06
CA ILE A 688 -0.91 -52.73 25.30
C ILE A 688 -1.10 -53.68 26.48
N ASP A 689 -0.25 -53.53 27.50
CA ASP A 689 -0.34 -54.25 28.76
C ASP A 689 0.10 -53.44 29.98
N GLY A 690 0.58 -52.21 29.75
CA GLY A 690 1.05 -51.30 30.79
C GLY A 690 1.71 -50.07 30.22
N MET A 691 2.31 -49.23 31.07
CA MET A 691 2.92 -47.95 30.71
C MET A 691 4.20 -47.69 31.52
N TYR A 692 5.06 -46.86 30.95
CA TYR A 692 6.24 -46.32 31.64
C TYR A 692 5.91 -44.98 32.28
N LYS A 693 6.47 -44.72 33.45
CA LYS A 693 6.51 -43.38 34.03
C LYS A 693 7.66 -42.61 33.39
N VAL A 694 7.40 -41.44 32.90
CA VAL A 694 8.41 -40.56 32.31
C VAL A 694 9.15 -39.82 33.43
N SER A 695 10.46 -40.06 33.51
CA SER A 695 11.32 -39.44 34.53
C SER A 695 11.94 -38.14 34.07
N LYS A 696 12.27 -38.04 32.78
CA LYS A 696 12.92 -36.90 32.18
C LYS A 696 12.53 -36.75 30.73
N ILE A 697 12.42 -35.51 30.28
CA ILE A 697 12.25 -35.17 28.87
C ILE A 697 13.42 -34.27 28.46
N SER A 698 14.09 -34.65 27.39
CA SER A 698 15.24 -33.89 26.85
C SER A 698 15.19 -33.87 25.33
N LEU A 699 16.03 -33.08 24.72
CA LEU A 699 16.22 -33.10 23.29
C LEU A 699 17.51 -33.82 22.93
N ARG A 700 17.45 -34.58 21.84
CA ARG A 700 18.64 -35.23 21.29
C ARG A 700 18.70 -35.06 19.79
N THR A 701 19.84 -34.63 19.31
CA THR A 701 20.13 -34.62 17.88
C THR A 701 20.52 -36.01 17.42
N LYS A 702 19.87 -36.48 16.39
CA LYS A 702 20.20 -37.79 15.75
C LYS A 702 20.41 -37.56 14.25
N THR A 703 21.42 -38.24 13.73
CA THR A 703 21.65 -38.34 12.29
C THR A 703 20.67 -39.34 11.69
N VAL A 704 19.84 -38.92 10.78
CA VAL A 704 18.85 -39.74 10.06
C VAL A 704 19.08 -39.63 8.55
N GLN A 705 18.68 -40.64 7.82
CA GLN A 705 18.71 -40.59 6.35
C GLN A 705 17.68 -39.57 5.85
N ALA A 706 18.04 -38.79 4.80
CA ALA A 706 17.13 -37.87 4.18
C ALA A 706 15.97 -38.60 3.49
N GLU A 707 14.78 -38.06 3.56
CA GLU A 707 13.57 -38.67 2.99
C GLU A 707 13.60 -38.73 1.46
N ASP A 708 14.29 -37.75 0.84
CA ASP A 708 14.38 -37.61 -0.63
C ASP A 708 15.63 -38.26 -1.26
N ASP A 709 16.64 -38.60 -0.46
CA ASP A 709 17.89 -39.21 -0.93
C ASP A 709 18.50 -40.08 0.18
N SER A 710 18.39 -41.38 0.03
CA SER A 710 18.90 -42.35 1.01
C SER A 710 20.44 -42.37 1.15
N SER A 711 21.16 -41.67 0.29
CA SER A 711 22.62 -41.51 0.36
C SER A 711 23.08 -40.35 1.25
N GLN A 712 22.17 -39.45 1.59
CA GLN A 712 22.46 -38.26 2.42
C GLN A 712 21.95 -38.48 3.85
N THR A 713 22.76 -38.11 4.82
CA THR A 713 22.39 -38.07 6.22
C THR A 713 22.18 -36.61 6.68
N ILE A 714 21.08 -36.39 7.38
CA ILE A 714 20.76 -35.08 7.96
C ILE A 714 20.62 -35.22 9.47
N GLU A 715 21.05 -34.18 10.18
CA GLU A 715 20.81 -34.10 11.62
C GLU A 715 19.41 -33.57 11.90
N LYS A 716 18.64 -34.38 12.66
CA LYS A 716 17.30 -33.99 13.12
C LYS A 716 17.23 -34.04 14.63
N VAL A 717 16.54 -33.07 15.23
CA VAL A 717 16.28 -33.03 16.67
C VAL A 717 15.06 -33.91 17.00
N PHE A 718 15.19 -34.69 18.03
CA PHE A 718 14.14 -35.55 18.58
C PHE A 718 13.85 -35.19 20.03
N ILE A 719 12.60 -35.27 20.43
CA ILE A 719 12.19 -35.24 21.83
C ILE A 719 12.47 -36.59 22.42
N HIS A 720 13.28 -36.66 23.45
CA HIS A 720 13.71 -37.88 24.13
C HIS A 720 13.05 -37.97 25.49
N PHE A 721 12.34 -39.08 25.69
CA PHE A 721 11.67 -39.40 26.96
C PHE A 721 12.46 -40.50 27.65
N ASP A 722 13.04 -40.20 28.82
CA ASP A 722 13.66 -41.18 29.70
C ASP A 722 12.60 -41.75 30.64
N PHE A 723 12.64 -43.05 30.87
CA PHE A 723 11.67 -43.75 31.71
C PHE A 723 12.25 -44.06 33.10
N ASP A 724 11.37 -44.09 34.10
CA ASP A 724 11.67 -44.69 35.38
C ASP A 724 11.91 -46.18 35.24
N LYS A 725 12.61 -46.81 36.21
CA LYS A 725 12.93 -48.23 36.17
C LYS A 725 11.70 -49.13 36.29
N ASP A 726 10.60 -48.61 36.84
CA ASP A 726 9.40 -49.36 37.14
C ASP A 726 8.38 -49.25 36.00
N TYR A 727 8.02 -50.40 35.43
CA TYR A 727 6.94 -50.52 34.45
C TYR A 727 5.62 -50.77 35.19
N ILE A 728 4.59 -49.94 34.92
CA ILE A 728 3.27 -50.07 35.52
C ILE A 728 2.45 -51.00 34.66
N LYS A 729 2.32 -52.24 35.08
CA LYS A 729 1.53 -53.25 34.40
C LYS A 729 0.05 -53.15 34.78
N PHE A 730 -0.86 -53.21 33.80
CA PHE A 730 -2.31 -53.09 34.06
C PHE A 730 -2.93 -54.43 34.48
N GLY A 731 -2.43 -55.52 33.95
CA GLY A 731 -2.88 -56.88 34.24
C GLY A 731 -2.03 -57.91 33.51
N ASP A 732 -2.42 -59.19 33.57
CA ASP A 732 -1.64 -60.25 32.94
C ASP A 732 -1.89 -60.39 31.44
N ASN A 733 -2.96 -59.85 30.91
CA ASN A 733 -3.35 -59.95 29.51
C ASN A 733 -2.82 -58.78 28.68
N LYS A 734 -2.40 -59.08 27.44
CA LYS A 734 -2.12 -58.05 26.42
C LYS A 734 -3.39 -57.81 25.61
N ILE A 735 -3.79 -56.57 25.47
CA ILE A 735 -4.98 -56.16 24.72
C ILE A 735 -4.57 -55.57 23.38
N LEU A 736 -5.18 -56.05 22.31
CA LEU A 736 -5.01 -55.48 20.98
C LEU A 736 -5.81 -54.18 20.84
N VAL A 737 -5.13 -53.10 20.51
CA VAL A 737 -5.75 -51.81 20.29
C VAL A 737 -5.57 -51.41 18.83
N PHE A 738 -6.66 -51.09 18.18
CA PHE A 738 -6.63 -50.60 16.81
C PHE A 738 -6.15 -49.12 16.79
N LYS A 739 -5.32 -48.78 15.81
CA LYS A 739 -4.80 -47.42 15.61
C LYS A 739 -5.89 -46.32 15.57
N GLU A 740 -7.10 -46.67 15.21
CA GLU A 740 -8.27 -45.79 15.16
C GLU A 740 -8.71 -45.32 16.54
N TYR A 741 -8.44 -46.06 17.59
CA TYR A 741 -8.82 -45.71 18.97
C TYR A 741 -7.74 -44.99 19.73
N LEU A 742 -6.47 -45.27 19.48
CA LEU A 742 -5.31 -44.65 20.09
C LEU A 742 -4.31 -44.31 18.98
N GLY A 743 -4.23 -43.02 18.57
CA GLY A 743 -3.20 -42.58 17.62
C GLY A 743 -1.81 -42.55 18.27
N SER A 744 -0.76 -42.89 17.50
CA SER A 744 0.63 -42.69 17.94
C SER A 744 0.94 -41.20 18.07
N GLY A 745 1.61 -40.79 19.14
CA GLY A 745 1.94 -39.38 19.38
C GLY A 745 0.78 -38.51 19.88
N GLN A 746 -0.21 -39.09 20.47
CA GLN A 746 -1.34 -38.40 21.06
C GLN A 746 -1.35 -38.48 22.58
N LEU A 747 -1.92 -37.47 23.22
CA LEU A 747 -2.14 -37.47 24.67
C LEU A 747 -3.56 -37.90 24.98
N HIS A 748 -3.65 -38.86 25.93
CA HIS A 748 -4.90 -39.37 26.43
C HIS A 748 -5.01 -39.20 27.93
N THR A 749 -6.23 -39.24 28.46
CA THR A 749 -6.48 -39.26 29.89
C THR A 749 -6.18 -40.69 30.42
N LEU A 750 -5.71 -40.72 31.65
CA LEU A 750 -5.47 -42.02 32.33
C LEU A 750 -6.77 -42.82 32.42
N LYS A 751 -7.90 -42.16 32.69
CA LYS A 751 -9.23 -42.76 32.69
C LYS A 751 -9.57 -43.45 31.38
N LYS A 752 -9.34 -42.80 30.24
CA LYS A 752 -9.59 -43.40 28.90
C LYS A 752 -8.77 -44.65 28.67
N ILE A 753 -7.50 -44.64 29.12
CA ILE A 753 -6.62 -45.82 28.98
C ILE A 753 -7.10 -46.95 29.86
N MET A 754 -7.47 -46.68 31.12
CA MET A 754 -7.98 -47.69 32.04
C MET A 754 -9.33 -48.26 31.60
N ASP A 755 -10.25 -47.42 31.17
CA ASP A 755 -11.53 -47.85 30.62
C ASP A 755 -11.35 -48.79 29.39
N LEU A 756 -10.37 -48.46 28.53
CA LEU A 756 -10.06 -49.26 27.35
C LEU A 756 -9.42 -50.61 27.68
N TYR A 757 -8.67 -50.66 28.78
CA TYR A 757 -7.99 -51.91 29.21
C TYR A 757 -8.92 -52.84 30.00
N PHE A 758 -9.80 -52.29 30.85
CA PHE A 758 -10.63 -53.08 31.75
C PHE A 758 -12.04 -53.34 31.22
N ASN A 759 -12.50 -52.63 30.18
CA ASN A 759 -13.76 -52.88 29.48
C ASN A 759 -13.52 -53.60 28.14
#